data_8d7f1b2e2cd0cabb0f00e0a082d5018a
#
_entry.id   8d7f1b2e2cd0cabb0f00e0a082d5018a
#
_cell.length_a   1.000
_cell.length_b   1.000
_cell.length_c   1.000
_cell.angle_alpha   90.00
_cell.angle_beta   90.00
_cell.angle_gamma   90.00
#
_symmetry.space_group_name_H-M   'P 1'
#
loop_
_entity.id
_entity.type
_entity.pdbx_description
1 polymer ?
#
loop_
_entity_poly.entity_id
_entity_poly.type
_entity_poly.pdbx_seq_one_letter_code
_entity_poly.pdbx_strand_id
1 'polypeptide(L)'
;MDFEFEFPDELSTSGRGTFDLRSIAEAIPDMRLPFDGPPHDRAFYAHHLQALSHYYDVVSEGRVQIEADVFPQDDTLAYTLPGRILDYGNGRTPEEVGQLWWQLIADATFLAEADPNGPVFGEYDSYLFIHAGLGFETGQLNDIRSVFLTSADLSDYGEPIVVDGGATTIKDAWILPEVVVANGRAGLNGILAKFFGHQLGLPGLSNFAAGLPAVGGWSLMDVGANRLGFILWNGVLEPIFGFVPPHPMAWSKARLGWVEPVVVERDTTLSILAGDAVSADFPGMAKAVRIPLSPTEYLLLSNRQQRGRPEFDLPEGSLAFDVETSWIDTNEVVFARQIETSQIDTLAGRGTGPLLRVNGDSYDMFVPSSGILVWHVDSTVFVDTPDFFNSERPRPAIMLHEADGERDIGNAFFDRQDRTEGNRADAFFAGVGVDDVQGTVRFGANTRPSSQTHTGLASGVEIEILDEIDEVMRVRIRFAHSAPGWPVAIVEPSRLSLLDVPGSDQPQILVSNNLQTNAYDAAGVQVGNWSGRLLATKNGLFVADGDLVRYIDPGTGTEAVWSVTAAGARSVLVAPLAGFADPVVVVAEPASLQLLQASDGGGLATHPLTVNAMTAADLHGDGQLHLFLGTADGLYQAGADLSRLGTQAGLAGSITAMATGDLDNDQKDEVLVIEADGSLWILDGESLNDLGQLSGLLVGDPVLGDIDADGRLEIVIVTTMGLQVYEVSGVSTALLRADGFPVSAPVHHEVESFTWGPILADLDGDGSQEILVMAANGLYAFAASGALVAGFPIPTIDTPTGTPLALDADGDGHFEVAVPTARAVQLFQPSVTSNAQMGVTAAWPMAGGDGGGLNRHRLALAAQSPTPKSLLPTSSAYCYPNPVTSADTRAHVRFQLTADATVRLDIYDAIGQRVESMQARLSGGAEHELDWAIADYASGLYLCRVEARSDAGGRSEVTLRLAVSQ
;
A
#
# COMPACT_ATOMS: atom_id res chain seq x y z
N MET A 1 -44.46 7.48 10.28
CA MET A 1 -45.22 6.50 11.09
C MET A 1 -45.53 7.11 12.44
N ASP A 2 -46.78 7.24 12.80
CA ASP A 2 -47.22 7.52 14.17
C ASP A 2 -47.28 6.23 14.99
N PHE A 3 -47.42 6.38 16.32
CA PHE A 3 -47.56 5.27 17.25
C PHE A 3 -48.96 5.28 17.88
N GLU A 4 -49.53 4.11 18.11
CA GLU A 4 -50.90 3.97 18.55
C GLU A 4 -51.18 4.63 19.90
N PHE A 5 -50.17 4.60 20.79
CA PHE A 5 -50.33 5.13 22.13
C PHE A 5 -48.97 5.51 22.78
N GLU A 6 -48.84 6.75 23.23
CA GLU A 6 -47.72 7.21 24.03
C GLU A 6 -48.23 7.89 25.33
N PHE A 7 -47.56 7.60 26.44
CA PHE A 7 -47.88 8.25 27.70
C PHE A 7 -47.26 9.67 27.72
N PRO A 8 -48.04 10.72 28.05
CA PRO A 8 -47.49 12.10 28.06
C PRO A 8 -46.40 12.36 29.09
N ASP A 9 -46.23 11.48 30.05
CA ASP A 9 -45.24 11.53 31.14
C ASP A 9 -44.13 10.47 31.00
N GLU A 10 -44.01 9.80 29.82
CA GLU A 10 -42.93 8.90 29.53
C GLU A 10 -41.65 9.73 29.26
N LEU A 11 -40.72 9.67 30.19
CA LEU A 11 -39.49 10.46 30.15
C LEU A 11 -38.33 9.74 29.43
N SER A 12 -38.52 8.49 29.04
CA SER A 12 -37.47 7.71 28.37
C SER A 12 -37.56 7.76 26.84
N THR A 13 -38.59 8.43 26.29
CA THR A 13 -38.76 8.74 24.87
C THR A 13 -38.98 10.24 24.67
N SER A 14 -38.67 10.77 23.48
CA SER A 14 -38.72 12.20 23.18
C SER A 14 -40.01 12.68 22.51
N GLY A 15 -40.82 11.77 21.99
CA GLY A 15 -41.99 12.07 21.18
C GLY A 15 -43.31 11.91 21.94
N ARG A 16 -44.38 12.44 21.32
CA ARG A 16 -45.74 12.21 21.76
C ARG A 16 -46.40 11.02 21.04
N GLY A 17 -45.63 10.31 20.21
CA GLY A 17 -46.12 9.24 19.36
C GLY A 17 -46.77 9.70 18.05
N THR A 18 -46.88 11.00 17.83
CA THR A 18 -47.42 11.58 16.59
C THR A 18 -46.55 12.71 16.10
N PHE A 19 -46.56 12.92 14.78
CA PHE A 19 -45.83 14.03 14.13
C PHE A 19 -46.26 15.39 14.63
N ASP A 20 -45.33 16.36 14.67
CA ASP A 20 -45.63 17.74 15.00
C ASP A 20 -46.26 18.46 13.79
N LEU A 21 -47.58 18.64 13.86
CA LEU A 21 -48.38 19.28 12.81
C LEU A 21 -48.74 20.73 13.12
N ARG A 22 -48.15 21.34 14.19
CA ARG A 22 -48.37 22.75 14.49
C ARG A 22 -47.93 23.61 13.30
N SER A 23 -48.52 24.75 13.15
CA SER A 23 -48.01 25.77 12.23
C SER A 23 -46.65 26.28 12.72
N ILE A 24 -45.81 26.76 11.80
CA ILE A 24 -44.50 27.34 12.15
C ILE A 24 -44.65 28.50 13.16
N ALA A 25 -45.70 29.29 13.07
CA ALA A 25 -45.99 30.41 13.96
C ALA A 25 -46.25 29.96 15.41
N GLU A 26 -46.87 28.79 15.57
CA GLU A 26 -47.11 28.15 16.90
C GLU A 26 -45.85 27.51 17.45
N ALA A 27 -44.95 27.03 16.57
CA ALA A 27 -43.74 26.31 16.95
C ALA A 27 -42.51 27.25 17.24
N ILE A 28 -42.45 28.41 16.58
CA ILE A 28 -41.31 29.36 16.72
C ILE A 28 -40.97 29.70 18.18
N PRO A 29 -41.90 29.85 19.12
CA PRO A 29 -41.57 30.11 20.51
C PRO A 29 -40.69 29.02 21.16
N ASP A 30 -40.79 27.76 20.65
CA ASP A 30 -40.04 26.61 21.12
C ASP A 30 -38.76 26.37 20.31
N MET A 31 -38.60 27.10 19.20
CA MET A 31 -37.49 26.93 18.26
C MET A 31 -36.54 28.10 18.30
N ARG A 32 -35.25 27.81 18.09
CA ARG A 32 -34.23 28.88 17.94
C ARG A 32 -34.14 29.36 16.49
N LEU A 33 -34.27 28.41 15.52
CA LEU A 33 -34.29 28.68 14.10
C LEU A 33 -35.56 28.07 13.50
N PRO A 34 -36.18 28.70 12.50
CA PRO A 34 -37.40 28.20 11.89
C PRO A 34 -37.17 27.14 10.80
N PHE A 35 -35.93 26.60 10.71
CA PHE A 35 -35.56 25.62 9.71
C PHE A 35 -35.96 24.21 10.15
N ASP A 36 -36.34 23.37 9.20
CA ASP A 36 -36.94 22.07 9.47
C ASP A 36 -38.05 22.08 10.53
N GLY A 37 -38.75 23.22 10.65
CA GLY A 37 -39.84 23.38 11.55
C GLY A 37 -41.15 22.84 11.01
N PRO A 38 -42.10 22.53 11.91
CA PRO A 38 -43.39 21.96 11.54
C PRO A 38 -44.23 22.93 10.67
N PRO A 39 -45.27 22.40 10.03
CA PRO A 39 -45.84 21.06 10.17
C PRO A 39 -45.01 20.01 9.45
N HIS A 40 -44.73 18.90 10.12
CA HIS A 40 -44.03 17.74 9.57
C HIS A 40 -45.02 16.82 8.84
N ASP A 41 -45.65 17.38 7.85
CA ASP A 41 -46.62 16.74 6.98
C ASP A 41 -45.94 16.06 5.75
N ARG A 42 -46.73 15.41 4.93
CA ARG A 42 -46.26 14.77 3.70
C ARG A 42 -45.46 15.74 2.80
N ALA A 43 -45.87 17.01 2.72
CA ALA A 43 -45.14 18.00 1.89
C ALA A 43 -43.76 18.32 2.48
N PHE A 44 -43.59 18.31 3.79
CA PHE A 44 -42.31 18.47 4.46
C PHE A 44 -41.32 17.40 3.99
N TYR A 45 -41.69 16.14 4.03
CA TYR A 45 -40.82 15.03 3.59
C TYR A 45 -40.64 15.00 2.07
N ALA A 46 -41.64 15.32 1.29
CA ALA A 46 -41.51 15.46 -0.16
C ALA A 46 -40.46 16.52 -0.54
N HIS A 47 -40.41 17.63 0.19
CA HIS A 47 -39.36 18.66 -0.02
C HIS A 47 -37.94 18.17 0.37
N HIS A 48 -37.80 17.40 1.43
CA HIS A 48 -36.50 16.78 1.77
C HIS A 48 -36.06 15.78 0.70
N LEU A 49 -36.96 14.98 0.15
CA LEU A 49 -36.66 14.06 -0.95
C LEU A 49 -36.32 14.82 -2.24
N GLN A 50 -36.96 15.96 -2.49
CA GLN A 50 -36.58 16.87 -3.59
C GLN A 50 -35.16 17.43 -3.37
N ALA A 51 -34.81 17.82 -2.15
CA ALA A 51 -33.47 18.27 -1.80
C ALA A 51 -32.43 17.14 -1.98
N LEU A 52 -32.77 15.92 -1.56
CA LEU A 52 -31.94 14.74 -1.77
C LEU A 52 -31.68 14.44 -3.24
N SER A 53 -32.77 14.50 -4.06
CA SER A 53 -32.68 14.30 -5.51
C SER A 53 -31.77 15.35 -6.15
N HIS A 54 -31.93 16.62 -5.82
CA HIS A 54 -31.09 17.69 -6.32
C HIS A 54 -29.61 17.53 -5.88
N TYR A 55 -29.39 17.20 -4.60
CA TYR A 55 -28.04 16.95 -4.10
C TYR A 55 -27.35 15.85 -4.91
N TYR A 56 -27.98 14.69 -5.09
CA TYR A 56 -27.35 13.57 -5.81
C TYR A 56 -27.21 13.81 -7.30
N ASP A 57 -28.12 14.55 -7.92
CA ASP A 57 -27.96 15.01 -9.31
C ASP A 57 -26.68 15.84 -9.45
N VAL A 58 -26.46 16.82 -8.57
CA VAL A 58 -25.28 17.69 -8.58
C VAL A 58 -23.99 16.90 -8.29
N VAL A 59 -23.91 16.17 -7.15
CA VAL A 59 -22.66 15.54 -6.73
C VAL A 59 -22.24 14.35 -7.59
N SER A 60 -23.18 13.76 -8.33
CA SER A 60 -22.94 12.71 -9.31
C SER A 60 -22.78 13.23 -10.74
N GLU A 61 -22.94 14.54 -10.98
CA GLU A 61 -22.97 15.15 -12.30
C GLU A 61 -24.03 14.51 -13.22
N GLY A 62 -25.25 14.38 -12.70
CA GLY A 62 -26.41 13.85 -13.43
C GLY A 62 -26.47 12.33 -13.58
N ARG A 63 -25.56 11.57 -12.92
CA ARG A 63 -25.56 10.10 -13.03
C ARG A 63 -26.59 9.43 -12.13
N VAL A 64 -27.00 10.09 -11.07
CA VAL A 64 -28.01 9.60 -10.13
C VAL A 64 -29.19 10.56 -10.16
N GLN A 65 -30.37 10.02 -10.46
CA GLN A 65 -31.64 10.72 -10.41
C GLN A 65 -32.57 9.97 -9.47
N ILE A 66 -33.16 10.67 -8.54
CA ILE A 66 -34.07 10.11 -7.52
C ILE A 66 -35.47 10.60 -7.79
N GLU A 67 -36.39 9.68 -8.03
CA GLU A 67 -37.84 9.90 -8.01
C GLU A 67 -38.38 9.28 -6.71
N ALA A 68 -39.25 9.99 -6.01
CA ALA A 68 -39.70 9.55 -4.68
C ALA A 68 -41.13 9.94 -4.43
N ASP A 69 -41.88 9.02 -3.80
CA ASP A 69 -43.20 9.22 -3.31
C ASP A 69 -43.28 9.12 -1.78
N VAL A 70 -44.19 9.84 -1.16
CA VAL A 70 -44.42 9.80 0.28
C VAL A 70 -45.82 9.23 0.56
N PHE A 71 -45.89 8.19 1.35
CA PHE A 71 -47.13 7.53 1.74
C PHE A 71 -47.42 7.75 3.24
N PRO A 72 -48.70 7.77 3.67
CA PRO A 72 -49.92 7.63 2.84
C PRO A 72 -50.17 8.83 1.93
N GLN A 73 -50.88 8.60 0.82
CA GLN A 73 -51.15 9.66 -0.20
C GLN A 73 -52.53 10.31 -0.01
N ASP A 74 -53.39 9.76 0.82
CA ASP A 74 -54.71 10.28 1.14
C ASP A 74 -54.70 11.34 2.27
N ASP A 75 -55.87 11.63 2.88
CA ASP A 75 -55.99 12.55 3.99
C ASP A 75 -55.45 11.97 5.33
N THR A 76 -55.04 10.74 5.35
CA THR A 76 -54.33 10.12 6.49
C THR A 76 -52.90 10.66 6.50
N LEU A 77 -52.45 11.22 7.64
CA LEU A 77 -51.17 11.91 7.73
C LEU A 77 -49.98 10.95 7.93
N ALA A 78 -50.25 9.79 8.57
CA ALA A 78 -49.27 8.75 8.83
C ALA A 78 -49.92 7.40 9.06
N TYR A 79 -49.21 6.30 8.80
CA TYR A 79 -49.59 4.98 9.26
C TYR A 79 -49.36 4.88 10.76
N THR A 80 -50.35 4.38 11.55
CA THR A 80 -50.21 4.26 12.99
C THR A 80 -49.77 2.84 13.35
N LEU A 81 -48.60 2.70 13.90
CA LEU A 81 -48.03 1.43 14.35
C LEU A 81 -48.76 0.90 15.60
N PRO A 82 -48.83 -0.42 15.81
CA PRO A 82 -49.59 -1.01 16.92
C PRO A 82 -48.91 -0.92 18.29
N GLY A 83 -47.75 -0.31 18.38
CA GLY A 83 -46.95 -0.13 19.58
C GLY A 83 -46.62 1.32 19.88
N ARG A 84 -45.97 1.57 21.00
CA ARG A 84 -45.40 2.87 21.39
C ARG A 84 -43.96 3.02 20.85
N ILE A 85 -43.42 4.22 20.83
CA ILE A 85 -41.99 4.47 20.52
C ILE A 85 -41.10 3.57 21.39
N LEU A 86 -41.40 3.50 22.70
CA LEU A 86 -40.70 2.65 23.65
C LEU A 86 -40.65 1.17 23.24
N ASP A 87 -41.70 0.66 22.62
CA ASP A 87 -41.77 -0.77 22.28
C ASP A 87 -40.85 -1.13 21.09
N TYR A 88 -40.43 -0.15 20.26
CA TYR A 88 -39.49 -0.31 19.16
C TYR A 88 -38.08 0.21 19.48
N GLY A 89 -37.90 1.04 20.53
CA GLY A 89 -36.65 1.68 20.89
C GLY A 89 -35.93 1.09 22.11
N ASN A 90 -36.52 0.16 22.86
CA ASN A 90 -36.02 -0.30 24.14
C ASN A 90 -34.99 -1.43 24.10
N GLY A 91 -34.50 -1.82 22.92
CA GLY A 91 -33.46 -2.86 22.75
C GLY A 91 -32.13 -2.50 23.46
N ARG A 92 -31.52 -3.50 24.10
CA ARG A 92 -30.29 -3.34 24.89
C ARG A 92 -29.11 -4.14 24.36
N THR A 93 -29.34 -5.18 23.59
CA THR A 93 -28.31 -5.92 22.86
C THR A 93 -28.45 -5.64 21.37
N PRO A 94 -27.40 -5.84 20.59
CA PRO A 94 -27.45 -5.70 19.13
C PRO A 94 -28.56 -6.54 18.50
N GLU A 95 -28.78 -7.76 18.98
CA GLU A 95 -29.82 -8.66 18.50
C GLU A 95 -31.22 -8.14 18.82
N GLU A 96 -31.44 -7.65 20.05
CA GLU A 96 -32.73 -7.05 20.44
C GLU A 96 -33.04 -5.81 19.59
N VAL A 97 -32.07 -4.95 19.42
CA VAL A 97 -32.19 -3.73 18.60
C VAL A 97 -32.50 -4.09 17.14
N GLY A 98 -31.81 -5.06 16.58
CA GLY A 98 -32.03 -5.53 15.20
C GLY A 98 -33.41 -6.12 14.99
N GLN A 99 -33.88 -6.94 15.95
CA GLN A 99 -35.24 -7.50 15.92
C GLN A 99 -36.31 -6.40 16.00
N LEU A 100 -36.11 -5.36 16.81
CA LEU A 100 -37.02 -4.22 16.90
C LEU A 100 -37.06 -3.37 15.64
N TRP A 101 -35.93 -3.17 14.96
CA TRP A 101 -35.90 -2.53 13.65
C TRP A 101 -36.66 -3.34 12.61
N TRP A 102 -36.40 -4.65 12.57
CA TRP A 102 -37.12 -5.55 11.67
C TRP A 102 -38.62 -5.49 11.92
N GLN A 103 -39.05 -5.54 13.19
CA GLN A 103 -40.45 -5.46 13.59
C GLN A 103 -41.10 -4.16 13.14
N LEU A 104 -40.43 -3.02 13.34
CA LEU A 104 -40.94 -1.71 12.91
C LEU A 104 -41.16 -1.66 11.39
N ILE A 105 -40.15 -2.14 10.61
CA ILE A 105 -40.22 -2.18 9.15
C ILE A 105 -41.38 -3.11 8.72
N ALA A 106 -41.51 -4.29 9.34
CA ALA A 106 -42.55 -5.23 9.01
C ALA A 106 -43.95 -4.66 9.29
N ASP A 107 -44.16 -4.10 10.49
CA ASP A 107 -45.45 -3.51 10.88
C ASP A 107 -45.83 -2.35 9.97
N ALA A 108 -44.92 -1.44 9.69
CA ALA A 108 -45.12 -0.31 8.79
C ALA A 108 -45.40 -0.75 7.35
N THR A 109 -44.65 -1.72 6.84
CA THR A 109 -44.81 -2.26 5.49
C THR A 109 -46.19 -2.94 5.33
N PHE A 110 -46.62 -3.75 6.30
CA PHE A 110 -47.93 -4.42 6.23
C PHE A 110 -49.10 -3.45 6.36
N LEU A 111 -48.95 -2.35 7.13
CA LEU A 111 -49.94 -1.30 7.15
C LEU A 111 -50.04 -0.57 5.82
N ALA A 112 -48.92 -0.28 5.20
CA ALA A 112 -48.86 0.37 3.87
C ALA A 112 -49.42 -0.55 2.75
N GLU A 113 -49.16 -1.87 2.81
CA GLU A 113 -49.71 -2.85 1.87
C GLU A 113 -51.26 -3.01 2.03
N ALA A 114 -51.76 -2.83 3.25
CA ALA A 114 -53.18 -2.89 3.51
C ALA A 114 -53.97 -1.65 3.09
N ASP A 115 -53.29 -0.54 2.79
CA ASP A 115 -53.87 0.70 2.30
C ASP A 115 -54.23 0.57 0.81
N PRO A 116 -55.50 0.76 0.42
CA PRO A 116 -55.90 0.72 -1.00
C PRO A 116 -55.18 1.73 -1.91
N ASN A 117 -54.66 2.81 -1.32
CA ASN A 117 -53.86 3.83 -2.01
C ASN A 117 -52.36 3.76 -1.64
N GLY A 118 -51.97 2.64 -1.01
CA GLY A 118 -50.61 2.40 -0.56
C GLY A 118 -49.63 2.14 -1.74
N PRO A 119 -48.31 2.00 -1.45
CA PRO A 119 -47.32 1.74 -2.47
C PRO A 119 -47.47 0.35 -3.10
N VAL A 120 -47.20 0.25 -4.39
CA VAL A 120 -46.81 -1.01 -5.03
C VAL A 120 -45.30 -1.14 -4.84
N PHE A 121 -44.88 -1.92 -3.87
CA PHE A 121 -43.49 -1.96 -3.40
C PHE A 121 -42.49 -2.34 -4.51
N GLY A 122 -42.93 -3.22 -5.43
CA GLY A 122 -42.11 -3.62 -6.58
C GLY A 122 -41.79 -2.53 -7.59
N GLU A 123 -42.36 -1.35 -7.48
CA GLU A 123 -42.07 -0.18 -8.31
C GLU A 123 -40.95 0.69 -7.74
N TYR A 124 -40.45 0.38 -6.54
CA TYR A 124 -39.40 1.16 -5.84
C TYR A 124 -38.17 0.32 -5.56
N ASP A 125 -36.99 0.96 -5.66
CA ASP A 125 -35.68 0.37 -5.39
C ASP A 125 -35.21 0.54 -3.94
N SER A 126 -35.84 1.46 -3.17
CA SER A 126 -35.44 1.82 -1.80
C SER A 126 -36.61 2.23 -0.94
N TYR A 127 -36.59 1.88 0.33
CA TYR A 127 -37.67 2.09 1.29
C TYR A 127 -37.17 2.84 2.52
N LEU A 128 -37.67 4.08 2.69
CA LEU A 128 -37.39 4.94 3.83
C LEU A 128 -38.60 4.96 4.78
N PHE A 129 -38.34 4.63 6.04
CA PHE A 129 -39.34 4.65 7.12
C PHE A 129 -39.03 5.80 8.08
N ILE A 130 -39.92 6.80 8.13
CA ILE A 130 -39.78 7.95 9.03
C ILE A 130 -40.76 7.78 10.19
N HIS A 131 -40.26 7.85 11.43
CA HIS A 131 -41.04 7.73 12.63
C HIS A 131 -41.20 9.08 13.35
N ALA A 132 -42.32 9.27 14.04
CA ALA A 132 -42.58 10.44 14.86
C ALA A 132 -41.57 10.53 16.03
N GLY A 133 -41.23 11.74 16.42
CA GLY A 133 -40.25 12.03 17.49
C GLY A 133 -38.80 12.09 17.03
N LEU A 134 -37.88 12.21 17.98
CA LEU A 134 -36.45 12.26 17.73
C LEU A 134 -35.85 10.86 17.61
N GLY A 135 -34.62 10.76 17.02
CA GLY A 135 -33.84 9.55 17.08
C GLY A 135 -33.03 9.41 18.36
N PHE A 136 -32.62 8.17 18.69
CA PHE A 136 -31.76 7.86 19.83
C PHE A 136 -30.54 8.78 19.93
N GLU A 137 -29.99 9.23 18.78
CA GLU A 137 -28.77 10.01 18.68
C GLU A 137 -28.88 11.40 19.35
N THR A 138 -30.07 11.94 19.39
CA THR A 138 -30.32 13.31 19.91
C THR A 138 -31.50 13.36 20.89
N GLY A 139 -32.22 12.26 21.03
CA GLY A 139 -33.39 12.12 21.90
C GLY A 139 -33.10 11.44 23.24
N GLN A 140 -33.90 10.49 23.60
CA GLN A 140 -33.86 9.78 24.87
C GLN A 140 -33.42 8.31 24.69
N LEU A 141 -33.16 7.65 25.83
CA LEU A 141 -32.60 6.29 25.86
C LEU A 141 -33.39 5.24 25.06
N ASN A 142 -34.71 5.39 24.99
CA ASN A 142 -35.63 4.46 24.35
C ASN A 142 -36.21 5.03 23.05
N ASP A 143 -35.63 6.07 22.49
CA ASP A 143 -35.95 6.50 21.13
C ASP A 143 -35.34 5.53 20.09
N ILE A 144 -35.98 5.47 18.93
CA ILE A 144 -35.57 4.56 17.85
C ILE A 144 -34.29 5.06 17.21
N ARG A 145 -33.36 4.16 16.96
CA ARG A 145 -32.07 4.50 16.32
C ARG A 145 -32.20 4.65 14.81
N SER A 146 -31.56 5.65 14.25
CA SER A 146 -31.40 5.75 12.80
C SER A 146 -30.54 4.60 12.28
N VAL A 147 -30.99 3.93 11.21
CA VAL A 147 -30.28 2.77 10.67
C VAL A 147 -30.55 2.60 9.16
N PHE A 148 -29.55 2.09 8.45
CA PHE A 148 -29.68 1.47 7.14
C PHE A 148 -29.47 -0.04 7.31
N LEU A 149 -30.43 -0.83 6.87
CA LEU A 149 -30.39 -2.29 6.93
C LEU A 149 -30.33 -2.86 5.53
N THR A 150 -29.34 -3.70 5.30
CA THR A 150 -29.19 -4.47 4.07
C THR A 150 -30.11 -5.70 4.09
N SER A 151 -30.20 -6.39 2.96
CA SER A 151 -30.92 -7.65 2.89
C SER A 151 -30.32 -8.74 3.79
N ALA A 152 -29.03 -8.70 4.06
CA ALA A 152 -28.35 -9.58 5.00
C ALA A 152 -28.82 -9.28 6.45
N ASP A 153 -28.78 -8.00 6.85
CA ASP A 153 -29.23 -7.58 8.18
C ASP A 153 -30.69 -7.96 8.43
N LEU A 154 -31.58 -7.69 7.45
CA LEU A 154 -33.00 -8.06 7.56
C LEU A 154 -33.20 -9.57 7.71
N SER A 155 -32.39 -10.38 7.04
CA SER A 155 -32.43 -11.84 7.12
C SER A 155 -31.92 -12.38 8.46
N ASP A 156 -30.96 -11.68 9.07
CA ASP A 156 -30.40 -12.05 10.37
C ASP A 156 -31.39 -11.77 11.52
N TYR A 157 -32.25 -10.73 11.35
CA TYR A 157 -33.14 -10.28 12.41
C TYR A 157 -34.54 -10.86 12.32
N GLY A 158 -34.98 -11.37 11.17
CA GLY A 158 -36.31 -11.94 11.01
C GLY A 158 -36.60 -12.63 9.69
N GLU A 159 -37.82 -13.09 9.51
CA GLU A 159 -38.27 -13.72 8.27
C GLU A 159 -38.37 -12.68 7.14
N PRO A 160 -38.22 -13.09 5.85
CA PRO A 160 -38.36 -12.16 4.73
C PRO A 160 -39.68 -11.42 4.75
N ILE A 161 -39.65 -10.09 4.67
CA ILE A 161 -40.84 -9.24 4.57
C ILE A 161 -41.30 -9.26 3.12
N VAL A 162 -42.40 -9.97 2.85
CA VAL A 162 -42.92 -10.23 1.52
C VAL A 162 -44.23 -9.49 1.33
N VAL A 163 -44.34 -8.73 0.26
CA VAL A 163 -45.47 -7.83 -0.08
C VAL A 163 -45.92 -8.00 -1.53
N ASP A 164 -46.84 -7.17 -1.99
CA ASP A 164 -47.45 -7.23 -3.34
C ASP A 164 -48.03 -8.62 -3.64
N GLY A 165 -48.71 -9.22 -2.63
CA GLY A 165 -49.28 -10.55 -2.76
C GLY A 165 -48.25 -11.67 -3.00
N GLY A 166 -46.99 -11.47 -2.56
CA GLY A 166 -45.93 -12.44 -2.70
C GLY A 166 -44.96 -12.15 -3.84
N ALA A 167 -45.12 -11.05 -4.56
CA ALA A 167 -44.27 -10.71 -5.72
C ALA A 167 -43.00 -9.98 -5.34
N THR A 168 -42.98 -9.24 -4.24
CA THR A 168 -41.86 -8.37 -3.85
C THR A 168 -41.38 -8.75 -2.45
N THR A 169 -40.06 -8.75 -2.24
CA THR A 169 -39.42 -8.87 -0.92
C THR A 169 -38.64 -7.58 -0.64
N ILE A 170 -38.87 -7.01 0.53
CA ILE A 170 -38.10 -5.85 1.00
C ILE A 170 -36.65 -6.30 1.22
N LYS A 171 -35.73 -5.69 0.50
CA LYS A 171 -34.29 -6.06 0.54
C LYS A 171 -33.48 -5.13 1.41
N ASP A 172 -33.71 -3.83 1.25
CA ASP A 172 -32.98 -2.79 1.98
C ASP A 172 -33.98 -1.80 2.56
N ALA A 173 -33.71 -1.29 3.74
CA ALA A 173 -34.56 -0.34 4.41
C ALA A 173 -33.80 0.63 5.29
N TRP A 174 -34.27 1.84 5.42
CA TRP A 174 -33.73 2.83 6.35
C TRP A 174 -34.79 3.37 7.28
N ILE A 175 -34.39 3.57 8.51
CA ILE A 175 -35.26 4.17 9.55
C ILE A 175 -34.64 5.50 9.94
N LEU A 176 -35.43 6.57 9.87
CA LEU A 176 -35.03 7.92 10.29
C LEU A 176 -36.08 8.54 11.21
N PRO A 177 -35.68 9.47 12.10
CA PRO A 177 -36.62 10.20 12.95
C PRO A 177 -37.33 11.30 12.15
N GLU A 178 -38.38 11.83 12.74
CA GLU A 178 -39.14 12.98 12.28
C GLU A 178 -38.26 14.19 11.97
N VAL A 179 -37.37 14.53 12.89
CA VAL A 179 -36.31 15.55 12.77
C VAL A 179 -35.12 15.15 13.59
N VAL A 180 -33.97 15.70 13.25
CA VAL A 180 -32.71 15.43 13.99
C VAL A 180 -32.76 16.09 15.38
N VAL A 181 -33.19 17.36 15.47
CA VAL A 181 -33.36 18.09 16.72
C VAL A 181 -34.60 19.04 16.64
N ALA A 182 -35.34 19.14 17.71
CA ALA A 182 -36.60 19.90 17.75
C ALA A 182 -36.40 21.43 17.69
N ASN A 183 -35.20 21.97 17.84
CA ASN A 183 -34.95 23.41 17.92
C ASN A 183 -34.55 24.09 16.61
N GLY A 184 -34.58 23.37 15.47
CA GLY A 184 -34.24 23.88 14.14
C GLY A 184 -32.76 24.12 13.91
N ARG A 185 -31.85 23.54 14.70
CA ARG A 185 -30.40 23.68 14.56
C ARG A 185 -29.75 22.54 13.78
N ALA A 186 -30.45 21.45 13.56
CA ALA A 186 -29.95 20.36 12.73
C ALA A 186 -31.02 19.92 11.72
N GLY A 187 -30.58 19.73 10.48
CA GLY A 187 -31.42 19.36 9.36
C GLY A 187 -31.36 17.89 9.01
N LEU A 188 -32.41 17.37 8.36
CA LEU A 188 -32.47 16.01 7.85
C LEU A 188 -31.62 15.78 6.60
N ASN A 189 -31.25 16.80 5.84
CA ASN A 189 -30.59 16.66 4.53
C ASN A 189 -29.30 15.85 4.61
N GLY A 190 -28.47 16.11 5.62
CA GLY A 190 -27.19 15.42 5.76
C GLY A 190 -27.35 13.93 6.04
N ILE A 191 -28.25 13.58 6.97
CA ILE A 191 -28.51 12.18 7.32
C ILE A 191 -29.20 11.44 6.16
N LEU A 192 -30.13 12.07 5.47
CA LEU A 192 -30.75 11.53 4.25
C LEU A 192 -29.70 11.26 3.17
N ALA A 193 -28.81 12.23 2.91
CA ALA A 193 -27.74 12.05 1.94
C ALA A 193 -26.78 10.90 2.33
N LYS A 194 -26.42 10.80 3.61
CA LYS A 194 -25.57 9.72 4.11
C LYS A 194 -26.23 8.33 3.93
N PHE A 195 -27.47 8.20 4.34
CA PHE A 195 -28.17 6.91 4.24
C PHE A 195 -28.44 6.49 2.80
N PHE A 196 -28.75 7.45 1.92
CA PHE A 196 -28.82 7.14 0.49
C PHE A 196 -27.44 6.75 -0.08
N GLY A 197 -26.37 7.30 0.46
CA GLY A 197 -24.99 6.82 0.17
C GLY A 197 -24.81 5.34 0.52
N HIS A 198 -25.37 4.87 1.65
CA HIS A 198 -25.39 3.44 1.99
C HIS A 198 -26.23 2.63 0.99
N GLN A 199 -27.38 3.15 0.56
CA GLN A 199 -28.19 2.53 -0.49
C GLN A 199 -27.43 2.35 -1.81
N LEU A 200 -26.54 3.28 -2.15
CA LEU A 200 -25.65 3.19 -3.31
C LEU A 200 -24.45 2.25 -3.11
N GLY A 201 -24.30 1.65 -1.92
CA GLY A 201 -23.23 0.72 -1.58
C GLY A 201 -21.96 1.36 -1.01
N LEU A 202 -22.06 2.61 -0.52
CA LEU A 202 -20.97 3.23 0.23
C LEU A 202 -20.99 2.76 1.69
N PRO A 203 -19.87 2.30 2.25
CA PRO A 203 -19.78 1.96 3.65
C PRO A 203 -19.69 3.24 4.51
N GLY A 204 -20.04 3.11 5.79
CA GLY A 204 -19.73 4.13 6.79
C GLY A 204 -18.23 4.19 7.03
N LEU A 205 -17.67 5.39 7.11
CA LEU A 205 -16.24 5.61 7.25
C LEU A 205 -15.79 6.00 8.66
N SER A 206 -16.69 6.08 9.61
CA SER A 206 -16.40 6.37 11.01
C SER A 206 -15.70 5.19 11.70
N ASN A 207 -14.98 5.46 12.78
CA ASN A 207 -14.53 4.44 13.71
C ASN A 207 -15.71 4.03 14.62
N PHE A 208 -16.50 3.07 14.19
CA PHE A 208 -17.70 2.62 14.90
C PHE A 208 -17.39 2.00 16.27
N ALA A 209 -16.25 1.32 16.40
CA ALA A 209 -15.85 0.69 17.67
C ALA A 209 -15.58 1.72 18.76
N ALA A 210 -15.01 2.88 18.40
CA ALA A 210 -14.73 3.95 19.34
C ALA A 210 -15.81 5.03 19.41
N GLY A 211 -16.76 5.05 18.47
CA GLY A 211 -17.74 6.12 18.31
C GLY A 211 -17.11 7.47 17.92
N LEU A 212 -16.03 7.43 17.15
CA LEU A 212 -15.24 8.60 16.77
C LEU A 212 -15.18 8.76 15.25
N PRO A 213 -14.93 9.97 14.73
CA PRO A 213 -14.57 10.14 13.33
C PRO A 213 -13.32 9.32 12.93
N ALA A 214 -13.19 8.99 11.67
CA ALA A 214 -11.96 8.39 11.14
C ALA A 214 -11.40 9.17 9.94
N VAL A 215 -12.26 9.76 9.11
CA VAL A 215 -11.91 10.64 8.00
C VAL A 215 -12.49 12.05 8.16
N GLY A 216 -13.25 12.27 9.23
CA GLY A 216 -13.72 13.57 9.66
C GLY A 216 -14.81 14.20 8.79
N GLY A 217 -14.93 15.52 8.90
CA GLY A 217 -15.88 16.36 8.16
C GLY A 217 -15.62 16.44 6.65
N TRP A 218 -14.55 15.83 6.18
CA TRP A 218 -14.21 15.73 4.76
C TRP A 218 -15.09 14.72 4.00
N SER A 219 -15.80 13.87 4.70
CA SER A 219 -16.58 12.79 4.09
C SER A 219 -18.05 12.81 4.50
N LEU A 220 -18.94 12.75 3.51
CA LEU A 220 -20.37 12.49 3.71
C LEU A 220 -20.62 11.21 4.55
N MET A 221 -19.81 10.17 4.32
CA MET A 221 -19.98 8.86 4.95
C MET A 221 -19.38 8.77 6.37
N ASP A 222 -18.81 9.87 6.88
CA ASP A 222 -18.40 10.04 8.28
C ASP A 222 -19.22 11.15 8.94
N VAL A 223 -18.61 12.03 9.70
CA VAL A 223 -19.27 13.15 10.39
C VAL A 223 -19.60 14.33 9.46
N GLY A 224 -19.13 14.34 8.23
CA GLY A 224 -19.45 15.37 7.24
C GLY A 224 -20.96 15.52 7.00
N ALA A 225 -21.73 14.42 7.09
CA ALA A 225 -23.19 14.46 6.97
C ALA A 225 -23.86 15.35 8.05
N ASN A 226 -23.23 15.48 9.21
CA ASN A 226 -23.72 16.30 10.32
C ASN A 226 -22.73 17.40 10.71
N ARG A 227 -21.99 17.88 9.74
CA ARG A 227 -20.96 18.92 9.97
C ARG A 227 -21.56 20.19 10.52
N LEU A 228 -20.86 20.78 11.49
CA LEU A 228 -21.17 22.10 12.03
C LEU A 228 -20.90 23.18 10.98
N GLY A 229 -21.89 23.98 10.72
CA GLY A 229 -21.82 25.22 9.95
C GLY A 229 -22.45 26.38 10.74
N PHE A 230 -22.47 27.55 10.15
CA PHE A 230 -23.12 28.71 10.72
C PHE A 230 -24.01 29.39 9.68
N ILE A 231 -25.14 29.90 10.14
CA ILE A 231 -26.04 30.72 9.32
C ILE A 231 -26.19 32.08 9.95
N LEU A 232 -26.17 33.14 9.14
CA LEU A 232 -26.46 34.49 9.59
C LEU A 232 -27.97 34.70 9.72
N TRP A 233 -28.47 34.64 10.94
CA TRP A 233 -29.89 34.81 11.23
C TRP A 233 -30.14 36.04 12.09
N ASN A 234 -30.89 37.04 11.55
CA ASN A 234 -31.15 38.31 12.21
C ASN A 234 -29.89 39.06 12.66
N GLY A 235 -28.78 38.96 11.91
CA GLY A 235 -27.50 39.58 12.27
C GLY A 235 -26.69 38.83 13.33
N VAL A 236 -27.12 37.64 13.70
CA VAL A 236 -26.42 36.74 14.63
C VAL A 236 -26.01 35.47 13.91
N LEU A 237 -24.76 35.05 14.09
CA LEU A 237 -24.32 33.73 13.61
C LEU A 237 -24.88 32.66 14.54
N GLU A 238 -25.70 31.81 13.98
CA GLU A 238 -26.31 30.65 14.65
C GLU A 238 -25.71 29.36 14.12
N PRO A 239 -25.27 28.43 15.00
CA PRO A 239 -24.77 27.12 14.59
C PRO A 239 -25.89 26.29 14.01
N ILE A 240 -25.59 25.63 12.89
CA ILE A 240 -26.47 24.65 12.23
C ILE A 240 -25.68 23.38 11.92
N PHE A 241 -26.38 22.25 11.89
CA PHE A 241 -25.81 20.93 11.62
C PHE A 241 -26.59 20.22 10.54
N GLY A 242 -25.93 19.49 9.65
CA GLY A 242 -26.59 18.56 8.73
C GLY A 242 -27.51 19.16 7.67
N PHE A 243 -27.55 20.49 7.48
CA PHE A 243 -28.37 21.13 6.46
C PHE A 243 -27.75 21.04 5.06
N VAL A 244 -26.42 21.14 4.98
CA VAL A 244 -25.66 21.13 3.74
C VAL A 244 -24.67 19.97 3.79
N PRO A 245 -25.03 18.79 3.26
CA PRO A 245 -24.12 17.67 3.18
C PRO A 245 -22.97 17.98 2.23
N PRO A 246 -21.70 17.63 2.55
CA PRO A 246 -20.58 17.84 1.66
C PRO A 246 -20.63 16.86 0.48
N HIS A 247 -19.87 17.16 -0.58
CA HIS A 247 -19.65 16.17 -1.63
C HIS A 247 -19.09 14.86 -1.07
N PRO A 248 -19.48 13.70 -1.60
CA PRO A 248 -18.77 12.46 -1.33
C PRO A 248 -17.27 12.64 -1.65
N MET A 249 -16.41 12.12 -0.78
CA MET A 249 -14.96 12.21 -0.98
C MET A 249 -14.52 11.48 -2.26
N ALA A 250 -13.31 11.78 -2.77
CA ALA A 250 -12.81 11.22 -4.01
C ALA A 250 -12.85 9.68 -4.06
N TRP A 251 -12.54 9.02 -2.94
CA TRP A 251 -12.63 7.57 -2.82
C TRP A 251 -14.06 7.04 -3.01
N SER A 252 -15.04 7.70 -2.38
CA SER A 252 -16.46 7.33 -2.53
C SER A 252 -16.94 7.53 -3.96
N LYS A 253 -16.57 8.66 -4.60
CA LYS A 253 -16.91 8.93 -6.01
C LYS A 253 -16.24 7.90 -6.95
N ALA A 254 -14.99 7.53 -6.69
CA ALA A 254 -14.30 6.50 -7.47
C ALA A 254 -14.93 5.12 -7.31
N ARG A 255 -15.31 4.74 -6.08
CA ARG A 255 -16.01 3.48 -5.79
C ARG A 255 -17.36 3.37 -6.52
N LEU A 256 -18.08 4.48 -6.64
CA LEU A 256 -19.35 4.56 -7.39
C LEU A 256 -19.14 4.71 -8.91
N GLY A 257 -17.90 4.80 -9.40
CA GLY A 257 -17.62 5.00 -10.83
C GLY A 257 -17.96 6.41 -11.32
N TRP A 258 -18.11 7.39 -10.42
CA TRP A 258 -18.39 8.77 -10.81
C TRP A 258 -17.13 9.55 -11.20
N VAL A 259 -16.00 9.16 -10.65
CA VAL A 259 -14.68 9.71 -10.96
C VAL A 259 -13.72 8.55 -11.22
N GLU A 260 -13.00 8.62 -12.34
CA GLU A 260 -11.90 7.70 -12.62
C GLU A 260 -10.58 8.37 -12.19
N PRO A 261 -9.90 7.90 -11.15
CA PRO A 261 -8.62 8.47 -10.74
C PRO A 261 -7.54 8.26 -11.80
N VAL A 262 -6.79 9.31 -12.10
CA VAL A 262 -5.59 9.20 -12.94
C VAL A 262 -4.50 8.49 -12.15
N VAL A 263 -4.03 7.35 -12.66
CA VAL A 263 -2.95 6.60 -12.03
C VAL A 263 -1.60 7.20 -12.41
N VAL A 264 -0.79 7.52 -11.41
CA VAL A 264 0.56 8.07 -11.59
C VAL A 264 1.57 7.13 -10.96
N GLU A 265 2.46 6.57 -11.79
CA GLU A 265 3.47 5.59 -11.41
C GLU A 265 4.90 6.05 -11.71
N ARG A 266 5.07 7.27 -12.22
CA ARG A 266 6.36 7.88 -12.57
C ARG A 266 6.31 9.39 -12.37
N ASP A 267 7.46 10.02 -12.37
CA ASP A 267 7.59 11.46 -12.21
C ASP A 267 6.63 12.22 -13.12
N THR A 268 5.77 13.04 -12.53
CA THR A 268 4.70 13.72 -13.23
C THR A 268 4.38 15.06 -12.57
N THR A 269 4.08 16.05 -13.37
CA THR A 269 3.42 17.28 -12.91
C THR A 269 2.07 17.39 -13.59
N LEU A 270 1.01 17.51 -12.81
CA LEU A 270 -0.37 17.57 -13.31
C LEU A 270 -1.22 18.54 -12.50
N SER A 271 -2.37 18.89 -13.06
CA SER A 271 -3.38 19.73 -12.42
C SER A 271 -4.51 18.86 -11.86
N ILE A 272 -4.98 19.18 -10.67
CA ILE A 272 -6.12 18.53 -10.01
C ILE A 272 -7.26 19.55 -9.90
N LEU A 273 -8.37 19.25 -10.54
CA LEU A 273 -9.61 20.03 -10.52
C LEU A 273 -10.33 19.83 -9.19
N ALA A 274 -10.95 20.87 -8.67
CA ALA A 274 -11.79 20.78 -7.49
C ALA A 274 -12.90 19.74 -7.63
N GLY A 275 -13.15 18.97 -6.56
CA GLY A 275 -14.10 17.86 -6.58
C GLY A 275 -15.56 18.27 -6.83
N ASP A 276 -15.88 19.52 -6.54
CA ASP A 276 -17.19 20.15 -6.75
C ASP A 276 -17.34 20.90 -8.10
N ALA A 277 -16.22 21.12 -8.82
CA ALA A 277 -16.27 21.74 -10.15
C ALA A 277 -16.95 20.80 -11.17
N VAL A 278 -17.65 21.38 -12.15
CA VAL A 278 -18.35 20.62 -13.19
C VAL A 278 -17.33 20.10 -14.21
N SER A 279 -17.25 18.78 -14.39
CA SER A 279 -16.26 18.15 -15.28
C SER A 279 -16.39 18.62 -16.75
N ALA A 280 -17.59 18.95 -17.20
CA ALA A 280 -17.84 19.40 -18.57
C ALA A 280 -17.15 20.74 -18.90
N ASP A 281 -16.93 21.60 -17.90
CA ASP A 281 -16.27 22.89 -18.07
C ASP A 281 -14.73 22.76 -18.16
N PHE A 282 -14.19 21.61 -17.73
CA PHE A 282 -12.75 21.31 -17.66
C PHE A 282 -12.42 19.97 -18.31
N PRO A 283 -12.65 19.80 -19.61
CA PRO A 283 -12.52 18.49 -20.25
C PRO A 283 -11.09 17.93 -20.14
N GLY A 284 -11.00 16.69 -19.65
CA GLY A 284 -9.74 15.97 -19.53
C GLY A 284 -8.91 16.30 -18.27
N MET A 285 -9.38 17.16 -17.38
CA MET A 285 -8.74 17.40 -16.11
C MET A 285 -9.05 16.30 -15.08
N ALA A 286 -8.04 15.91 -14.32
CA ALA A 286 -8.18 14.94 -13.24
C ALA A 286 -8.90 15.57 -12.04
N LYS A 287 -9.90 14.89 -11.47
CA LYS A 287 -10.50 15.21 -10.15
C LYS A 287 -9.91 14.40 -9.01
N ALA A 288 -9.25 13.31 -9.33
CA ALA A 288 -8.55 12.47 -8.39
C ALA A 288 -7.30 11.87 -9.03
N VAL A 289 -6.25 11.70 -8.24
CA VAL A 289 -4.99 11.10 -8.67
C VAL A 289 -4.65 9.96 -7.72
N ARG A 290 -4.43 8.77 -8.27
CA ARG A 290 -4.02 7.59 -7.52
C ARG A 290 -2.54 7.35 -7.71
N ILE A 291 -1.80 7.22 -6.61
CA ILE A 291 -0.36 6.94 -6.59
C ILE A 291 -0.17 5.63 -5.83
N PRO A 292 0.15 4.51 -6.49
CA PRO A 292 0.42 3.25 -5.81
C PRO A 292 1.65 3.38 -4.90
N LEU A 293 1.55 2.83 -3.68
CA LEU A 293 2.66 2.70 -2.73
C LEU A 293 3.15 1.25 -2.64
N SER A 294 2.20 0.32 -2.74
CA SER A 294 2.42 -1.13 -2.71
C SER A 294 1.30 -1.82 -3.52
N PRO A 295 1.30 -3.15 -3.66
CA PRO A 295 0.20 -3.86 -4.32
C PRO A 295 -1.17 -3.60 -3.69
N THR A 296 -1.20 -3.25 -2.41
CA THR A 296 -2.43 -3.11 -1.62
C THR A 296 -2.68 -1.70 -1.11
N GLU A 297 -1.64 -0.85 -1.04
CA GLU A 297 -1.73 0.51 -0.52
C GLU A 297 -1.50 1.55 -1.62
N TYR A 298 -2.23 2.66 -1.54
CA TYR A 298 -2.03 3.78 -2.45
C TYR A 298 -2.41 5.11 -1.80
N LEU A 299 -1.84 6.19 -2.33
CA LEU A 299 -2.32 7.54 -2.04
C LEU A 299 -3.39 7.94 -3.06
N LEU A 300 -4.41 8.65 -2.58
CA LEU A 300 -5.42 9.26 -3.42
C LEU A 300 -5.44 10.76 -3.17
N LEU A 301 -5.08 11.55 -4.16
CA LEU A 301 -5.09 13.01 -4.08
C LEU A 301 -6.40 13.53 -4.63
N SER A 302 -6.93 14.56 -3.97
CA SER A 302 -8.09 15.31 -4.45
C SER A 302 -7.98 16.77 -4.06
N ASN A 303 -8.55 17.66 -4.85
CA ASN A 303 -8.67 19.07 -4.54
C ASN A 303 -10.07 19.33 -3.98
N ARG A 304 -10.15 19.95 -2.78
CA ARG A 304 -11.41 20.37 -2.15
C ARG A 304 -11.42 21.89 -1.98
N GLN A 305 -12.55 22.50 -2.23
CA GLN A 305 -12.69 23.94 -2.16
C GLN A 305 -13.92 24.35 -1.35
N GLN A 306 -13.70 25.17 -0.31
CA GLN A 306 -14.79 25.89 0.35
C GLN A 306 -15.21 27.04 -0.56
N ARG A 307 -16.34 26.92 -1.25
CA ARG A 307 -16.90 27.99 -2.08
C ARG A 307 -18.02 28.68 -1.33
N GLY A 308 -18.26 29.95 -1.62
CA GLY A 308 -19.37 30.73 -1.07
C GLY A 308 -19.07 31.34 0.29
N ARG A 309 -17.81 31.52 0.67
CA ARG A 309 -17.42 32.24 1.88
C ARG A 309 -17.35 33.75 1.59
N PRO A 310 -18.31 34.56 2.04
CA PRO A 310 -18.14 36.03 2.03
C PRO A 310 -17.09 36.42 3.07
N GLU A 311 -16.33 37.48 2.78
CA GLU A 311 -15.55 38.16 3.80
C GLU A 311 -16.54 38.81 4.79
N PHE A 312 -16.48 38.39 6.06
CA PHE A 312 -17.35 38.88 7.10
C PHE A 312 -16.54 39.50 8.24
N ASP A 313 -16.68 40.82 8.42
CA ASP A 313 -16.21 41.51 9.61
C ASP A 313 -17.19 41.26 10.76
N LEU A 314 -16.80 40.42 11.70
CA LEU A 314 -17.54 40.27 12.97
C LEU A 314 -17.55 41.62 13.69
N PRO A 315 -18.69 42.07 14.26
CA PRO A 315 -18.72 43.31 15.05
C PRO A 315 -17.66 43.28 16.16
N GLU A 316 -16.93 44.41 16.34
CA GLU A 316 -15.97 44.59 17.43
C GLU A 316 -16.64 44.25 18.79
N GLY A 317 -16.11 43.26 19.51
CA GLY A 317 -16.63 42.82 20.82
C GLY A 317 -17.45 41.55 20.79
N SER A 318 -17.70 40.91 19.65
CA SER A 318 -18.18 39.52 19.64
C SER A 318 -17.10 38.64 20.29
N LEU A 319 -17.50 37.83 21.28
CA LEU A 319 -16.64 36.80 21.86
C LEU A 319 -16.04 36.02 20.69
N ALA A 320 -14.72 36.07 20.59
CA ALA A 320 -13.98 35.29 19.63
C ALA A 320 -14.15 33.79 19.99
N PHE A 321 -15.24 33.22 19.54
CA PHE A 321 -15.21 31.84 19.14
C PHE A 321 -14.27 31.83 17.93
N ASP A 322 -13.26 30.98 17.93
CA ASP A 322 -12.57 30.60 16.73
C ASP A 322 -13.62 30.06 15.77
N VAL A 323 -14.23 30.95 14.98
CA VAL A 323 -15.23 30.57 13.97
C VAL A 323 -14.43 30.09 12.79
N GLU A 324 -13.92 28.89 12.91
CA GLU A 324 -13.18 28.17 11.88
C GLU A 324 -14.08 27.69 10.73
N THR A 325 -15.35 28.04 10.73
CA THR A 325 -16.33 27.45 9.82
C THR A 325 -16.93 28.49 8.90
N SER A 326 -17.20 28.07 7.70
CA SER A 326 -17.97 28.80 6.71
C SER A 326 -19.35 29.14 7.27
N TRP A 327 -19.90 30.26 6.88
CA TRP A 327 -21.27 30.65 7.19
C TRP A 327 -22.05 30.90 5.90
N ILE A 328 -23.38 30.81 5.95
CA ILE A 328 -24.26 31.11 4.82
C ILE A 328 -25.17 32.29 5.15
N ASP A 329 -25.30 33.21 4.21
CA ASP A 329 -26.42 34.16 4.19
C ASP A 329 -27.69 33.41 3.77
N THR A 330 -28.84 33.75 4.38
CA THR A 330 -30.13 33.20 4.00
C THR A 330 -30.50 33.46 2.52
N ASN A 331 -29.82 34.41 1.86
CA ASN A 331 -29.98 34.65 0.43
C ASN A 331 -29.21 33.64 -0.45
N GLU A 332 -28.29 32.88 0.10
CA GLU A 332 -27.46 31.88 -0.62
C GLU A 332 -28.07 30.47 -0.60
N VAL A 333 -29.22 30.32 0.02
CA VAL A 333 -29.93 29.05 0.12
C VAL A 333 -31.38 29.18 -0.27
N VAL A 334 -31.97 28.14 -0.81
CA VAL A 334 -33.37 28.07 -1.18
C VAL A 334 -34.12 27.17 -0.21
N PHE A 335 -35.06 27.74 0.54
CA PHE A 335 -35.94 27.00 1.44
C PHE A 335 -37.27 26.66 0.76
N ALA A 336 -37.88 25.58 1.19
CA ALA A 336 -39.15 25.08 0.63
C ALA A 336 -40.34 25.99 0.93
N ARG A 337 -40.28 26.77 2.01
CA ARG A 337 -41.34 27.61 2.50
C ARG A 337 -40.85 29.00 2.82
N GLN A 338 -41.78 29.96 2.95
CA GLN A 338 -41.52 31.30 3.47
C GLN A 338 -42.43 31.59 4.64
N ILE A 339 -41.98 32.47 5.52
CA ILE A 339 -42.81 32.90 6.68
C ILE A 339 -43.74 33.99 6.14
N GLU A 340 -45.04 33.72 6.07
CA GLU A 340 -46.05 34.62 5.51
C GLU A 340 -46.82 35.42 6.58
N THR A 341 -46.57 35.14 7.85
CA THR A 341 -47.44 35.67 8.94
C THR A 341 -47.00 37.07 9.40
N SER A 342 -47.93 38.01 9.43
CA SER A 342 -47.75 39.35 9.99
C SER A 342 -47.57 39.36 11.52
N GLN A 343 -47.73 38.24 12.22
CA GLN A 343 -47.48 38.12 13.68
C GLN A 343 -45.99 38.08 14.03
N ILE A 344 -45.10 37.91 13.05
CA ILE A 344 -43.66 37.90 13.22
C ILE A 344 -43.09 38.86 12.16
N ASP A 345 -43.39 40.14 12.27
CA ASP A 345 -43.04 41.16 11.28
C ASP A 345 -41.56 41.20 10.89
N THR A 346 -40.64 40.82 11.79
CA THR A 346 -39.19 40.75 11.52
C THR A 346 -38.73 39.54 10.69
N LEU A 347 -39.61 38.54 10.53
CA LEU A 347 -39.27 37.29 9.86
C LEU A 347 -40.09 37.09 8.58
N ALA A 348 -41.18 37.87 8.37
CA ALA A 348 -42.05 37.76 7.21
C ALA A 348 -41.24 37.81 5.88
N GLY A 349 -41.54 36.89 4.98
CA GLY A 349 -40.84 36.74 3.69
C GLY A 349 -39.49 36.02 3.75
N ARG A 350 -39.03 35.57 4.93
CA ARG A 350 -37.81 34.78 5.04
C ARG A 350 -38.07 33.29 4.79
N GLY A 351 -37.05 32.58 4.31
CA GLY A 351 -37.11 31.15 4.06
C GLY A 351 -37.28 30.34 5.34
N THR A 352 -38.04 29.28 5.29
CA THR A 352 -38.31 28.33 6.37
C THR A 352 -38.61 26.93 5.80
N GLY A 353 -38.68 25.91 6.65
CA GLY A 353 -38.87 24.53 6.25
C GLY A 353 -37.60 23.90 5.69
N PRO A 354 -37.71 22.78 4.98
CA PRO A 354 -36.55 22.10 4.41
C PRO A 354 -35.71 22.98 3.47
N LEU A 355 -34.40 22.89 3.59
CA LEU A 355 -33.45 23.54 2.68
C LEU A 355 -33.36 22.72 1.40
N LEU A 356 -33.84 23.26 0.29
CA LEU A 356 -33.93 22.55 -0.98
C LEU A 356 -32.59 22.48 -1.72
N ARG A 357 -31.84 23.57 -1.72
CA ARG A 357 -30.53 23.67 -2.40
C ARG A 357 -29.73 24.86 -1.91
N VAL A 358 -28.45 24.81 -2.22
CA VAL A 358 -27.51 25.92 -2.05
C VAL A 358 -27.38 26.65 -3.41
N ASN A 359 -27.39 27.95 -3.43
CA ASN A 359 -27.18 28.72 -4.65
C ASN A 359 -25.74 28.48 -5.17
N GLY A 360 -25.61 28.26 -6.48
CA GLY A 360 -24.33 27.87 -7.08
C GLY A 360 -23.91 26.42 -6.84
N ASP A 361 -24.81 25.61 -6.25
CA ASP A 361 -24.62 24.16 -6.00
C ASP A 361 -23.33 23.78 -5.26
N SER A 362 -22.82 24.71 -4.43
CA SER A 362 -21.58 24.51 -3.66
C SER A 362 -21.84 23.82 -2.33
N TYR A 363 -21.87 22.49 -2.36
CA TYR A 363 -22.11 21.66 -1.18
C TYR A 363 -20.88 21.52 -0.26
N ASP A 364 -19.68 21.89 -0.72
CA ASP A 364 -18.45 21.81 0.08
C ASP A 364 -18.19 23.04 0.98
N MET A 365 -19.16 23.92 1.16
CA MET A 365 -18.98 25.15 1.92
C MET A 365 -18.62 24.94 3.40
N PHE A 366 -18.96 23.78 3.98
CA PHE A 366 -18.68 23.44 5.38
C PHE A 366 -17.60 22.38 5.57
N VAL A 367 -16.88 21.98 4.52
CA VAL A 367 -15.68 21.13 4.72
C VAL A 367 -14.63 21.87 5.55
N PRO A 368 -13.72 21.17 6.25
CA PRO A 368 -12.78 21.80 7.19
C PRO A 368 -11.91 22.91 6.56
N SER A 369 -11.43 22.71 5.31
CA SER A 369 -10.66 23.76 4.60
C SER A 369 -10.63 23.53 3.09
N SER A 370 -9.88 24.40 2.38
CA SER A 370 -9.59 24.25 0.93
C SER A 370 -8.16 23.80 0.73
N GLY A 371 -7.91 23.03 -0.34
CA GLY A 371 -6.59 22.59 -0.77
C GLY A 371 -6.56 21.14 -1.24
N ILE A 372 -5.34 20.63 -1.44
CA ILE A 372 -5.11 19.24 -1.81
C ILE A 372 -5.17 18.36 -0.57
N LEU A 373 -5.98 17.33 -0.63
CA LEU A 373 -6.06 16.27 0.38
C LEU A 373 -5.28 15.05 -0.09
N VAL A 374 -4.49 14.47 0.81
CA VAL A 374 -3.71 13.25 0.56
C VAL A 374 -4.29 12.13 1.42
N TRP A 375 -5.05 11.26 0.80
CA TRP A 375 -5.65 10.09 1.44
C TRP A 375 -4.74 8.89 1.30
N HIS A 376 -4.54 8.15 2.37
CA HIS A 376 -3.91 6.84 2.36
C HIS A 376 -4.99 5.76 2.38
N VAL A 377 -4.94 4.83 1.44
CA VAL A 377 -5.92 3.75 1.31
C VAL A 377 -5.20 2.41 1.35
N ASP A 378 -5.63 1.53 2.25
CA ASP A 378 -5.16 0.15 2.35
C ASP A 378 -6.29 -0.81 1.97
N SER A 379 -6.14 -1.45 0.81
CA SER A 379 -7.18 -2.33 0.24
C SER A 379 -7.38 -3.62 1.02
N THR A 380 -6.38 -4.08 1.78
CA THR A 380 -6.47 -5.34 2.54
C THR A 380 -7.41 -5.22 3.71
N VAL A 381 -7.42 -4.07 4.38
CA VAL A 381 -8.28 -3.82 5.54
C VAL A 381 -9.77 -3.91 5.18
N PHE A 382 -10.15 -3.53 3.94
CA PHE A 382 -11.54 -3.68 3.48
C PHE A 382 -11.99 -5.14 3.37
N VAL A 383 -11.05 -6.06 3.10
CA VAL A 383 -11.33 -7.49 2.99
C VAL A 383 -11.36 -8.15 4.36
N ASP A 384 -10.40 -7.77 5.20
CA ASP A 384 -10.19 -8.42 6.50
C ASP A 384 -11.25 -8.00 7.54
N THR A 385 -11.73 -6.75 7.46
CA THR A 385 -12.69 -6.19 8.41
C THR A 385 -13.79 -5.38 7.72
N PRO A 386 -14.68 -6.01 6.92
CA PRO A 386 -15.62 -5.30 6.03
C PRO A 386 -16.58 -4.34 6.76
N ASP A 387 -16.90 -4.60 8.03
CA ASP A 387 -17.84 -3.78 8.82
C ASP A 387 -17.12 -2.78 9.74
N PHE A 388 -15.81 -2.96 9.98
CA PHE A 388 -15.04 -2.19 10.96
C PHE A 388 -13.69 -1.71 10.47
N PHE A 389 -13.52 -1.57 9.17
CA PHE A 389 -12.21 -1.31 8.53
C PHE A 389 -11.50 -0.02 8.94
N ASN A 390 -12.18 0.94 9.55
CA ASN A 390 -11.56 2.13 10.16
C ASN A 390 -11.52 2.07 11.69
N SER A 391 -11.84 0.93 12.31
CA SER A 391 -11.90 0.80 13.76
C SER A 391 -10.53 0.72 14.42
N GLU A 392 -9.52 0.26 13.71
CA GLU A 392 -8.15 0.22 14.20
C GLU A 392 -7.36 1.44 13.75
N ARG A 393 -7.13 2.36 14.67
CA ARG A 393 -6.42 3.60 14.39
C ARG A 393 -4.99 3.43 13.85
N PRO A 394 -4.20 2.43 14.27
CA PRO A 394 -2.86 2.20 13.71
C PRO A 394 -2.86 1.86 12.22
N ARG A 395 -3.90 1.13 11.77
CA ARG A 395 -4.02 0.67 10.38
C ARG A 395 -5.46 0.80 9.87
N PRO A 396 -5.95 2.03 9.64
CA PRO A 396 -7.27 2.22 9.06
C PRO A 396 -7.25 1.90 7.56
N ALA A 397 -8.40 1.50 7.01
CA ALA A 397 -8.53 1.29 5.57
C ALA A 397 -8.40 2.59 4.77
N ILE A 398 -8.88 3.69 5.33
CA ILE A 398 -8.73 5.04 4.74
C ILE A 398 -8.34 6.02 5.84
N MET A 399 -7.31 6.81 5.57
CA MET A 399 -6.80 7.84 6.47
C MET A 399 -6.46 9.11 5.69
N LEU A 400 -6.75 10.27 6.27
CA LEU A 400 -6.19 11.55 5.79
C LEU A 400 -4.78 11.75 6.36
N HIS A 401 -3.83 12.09 5.51
CA HIS A 401 -2.57 12.66 5.96
C HIS A 401 -2.78 14.17 6.21
N GLU A 402 -2.98 14.53 7.47
CA GLU A 402 -3.21 15.90 7.91
C GLU A 402 -1.94 16.73 7.68
N ALA A 403 -2.04 17.80 6.88
CA ALA A 403 -0.87 18.52 6.35
C ALA A 403 -0.05 19.25 7.41
N ASP A 404 -0.63 19.54 8.59
CA ASP A 404 0.06 20.09 9.75
C ASP A 404 0.92 19.07 10.51
N GLY A 405 0.79 17.78 10.16
CA GLY A 405 1.49 16.68 10.80
C GLY A 405 0.93 16.25 12.15
N GLU A 406 -0.14 16.87 12.61
CA GLU A 406 -0.91 16.40 13.75
C GLU A 406 -1.86 15.28 13.27
N ARG A 407 -2.06 14.26 14.07
CA ARG A 407 -3.04 13.20 13.76
C ARG A 407 -4.19 13.33 14.75
N ASP A 408 -4.98 14.39 14.57
CA ASP A 408 -6.01 14.76 15.52
C ASP A 408 -7.44 14.32 15.10
N ILE A 409 -7.69 14.05 13.83
CA ILE A 409 -8.95 13.45 13.38
C ILE A 409 -9.20 12.12 14.12
N GLY A 410 -10.36 12.04 14.79
CA GLY A 410 -10.75 10.87 15.58
C GLY A 410 -9.92 10.63 16.84
N ASN A 411 -9.24 11.66 17.35
CA ASN A 411 -8.46 11.55 18.57
C ASN A 411 -9.25 12.08 19.78
N ALA A 412 -9.72 11.18 20.63
CA ALA A 412 -10.52 11.50 21.82
C ALA A 412 -9.80 12.36 22.87
N PHE A 413 -8.49 12.56 22.77
CA PHE A 413 -7.72 13.39 23.69
C PHE A 413 -7.78 14.89 23.38
N PHE A 414 -8.30 15.28 22.22
CA PHE A 414 -8.51 16.67 21.89
C PHE A 414 -9.90 17.10 22.36
N ASP A 415 -9.95 18.08 23.27
CA ASP A 415 -11.19 18.62 23.87
C ASP A 415 -12.06 19.43 22.89
N ARG A 416 -11.52 19.72 21.69
CA ARG A 416 -12.22 20.52 20.68
C ARG A 416 -12.77 19.63 19.59
N GLN A 417 -14.07 19.63 19.43
CA GLN A 417 -14.79 18.88 18.40
C GLN A 417 -14.33 19.22 16.99
N ASP A 418 -13.94 20.49 16.75
CA ASP A 418 -13.40 20.97 15.48
C ASP A 418 -12.14 20.22 15.04
N ARG A 419 -11.24 19.91 15.97
CA ARG A 419 -10.01 19.17 15.66
C ARG A 419 -10.27 17.69 15.37
N THR A 420 -11.14 17.05 16.13
CA THR A 420 -11.45 15.62 15.92
C THR A 420 -12.22 15.36 14.62
N GLU A 421 -12.81 16.39 14.04
CA GLU A 421 -13.54 16.34 12.78
C GLU A 421 -12.74 16.88 11.58
N GLY A 422 -11.53 17.36 11.80
CA GLY A 422 -10.67 18.01 10.84
C GLY A 422 -10.66 19.53 10.96
N ASN A 423 -9.53 20.12 10.61
CA ASN A 423 -9.25 21.53 10.79
C ASN A 423 -8.68 22.21 9.53
N ARG A 424 -8.36 23.51 9.62
CA ARG A 424 -7.91 24.34 8.49
C ARG A 424 -6.53 23.98 7.96
N ALA A 425 -5.69 23.40 8.81
CA ALA A 425 -4.32 23.07 8.47
C ALA A 425 -4.16 21.67 7.89
N ASP A 426 -5.25 20.88 7.73
CA ASP A 426 -5.19 19.50 7.25
C ASP A 426 -4.96 19.39 5.74
N ALA A 427 -5.32 20.39 4.97
CA ALA A 427 -5.12 20.40 3.52
C ALA A 427 -3.76 20.99 3.13
N PHE A 428 -3.19 20.48 2.04
CA PHE A 428 -1.93 20.97 1.47
C PHE A 428 -2.18 22.09 0.47
N PHE A 429 -1.45 23.21 0.58
CA PHE A 429 -1.47 24.33 -0.36
C PHE A 429 -0.21 25.19 -0.24
N ALA A 430 0.09 26.01 -1.25
CA ALA A 430 1.18 26.97 -1.20
C ALA A 430 0.70 28.31 -0.63
N GLY A 431 1.59 29.09 -0.04
CA GLY A 431 1.30 30.42 0.46
C GLY A 431 0.60 30.45 1.82
N VAL A 432 -0.23 31.45 2.00
CA VAL A 432 -0.98 31.69 3.23
C VAL A 432 -2.47 31.55 2.95
N GLY A 433 -3.10 30.65 3.66
CA GLY A 433 -4.54 30.39 3.56
C GLY A 433 -5.36 31.34 4.43
N VAL A 434 -6.59 30.95 4.66
CA VAL A 434 -7.52 31.70 5.51
C VAL A 434 -7.02 31.80 6.94
N ASP A 435 -7.22 32.94 7.59
CA ASP A 435 -6.81 33.24 8.97
C ASP A 435 -5.31 33.06 9.24
N ASP A 436 -4.50 33.44 8.24
CA ASP A 436 -3.03 33.41 8.30
C ASP A 436 -2.43 32.00 8.49
N VAL A 437 -3.18 30.92 8.19
CA VAL A 437 -2.65 29.55 8.21
C VAL A 437 -1.60 29.39 7.11
N GLN A 438 -0.39 29.06 7.50
CA GLN A 438 0.69 28.77 6.56
C GLN A 438 0.49 27.40 5.93
N GLY A 439 0.42 27.36 4.60
CA GLY A 439 0.23 26.12 3.86
C GLY A 439 1.45 25.21 3.91
N THR A 440 1.21 23.91 3.95
CA THR A 440 2.21 22.85 3.79
C THR A 440 2.29 22.47 2.32
N VAL A 441 3.51 22.48 1.75
CA VAL A 441 3.72 22.27 0.30
C VAL A 441 4.38 20.93 -0.02
N ARG A 442 4.88 20.19 0.98
CA ARG A 442 5.64 18.96 0.75
C ARG A 442 5.10 17.80 1.57
N PHE A 443 5.01 16.66 0.91
CA PHE A 443 4.68 15.38 1.50
C PHE A 443 5.62 14.32 0.91
N GLY A 444 6.32 13.55 1.75
CA GLY A 444 7.30 12.56 1.30
C GLY A 444 7.85 11.72 2.46
N ALA A 445 8.86 10.91 2.19
CA ALA A 445 9.41 9.96 3.17
C ALA A 445 9.96 10.63 4.45
N ASN A 446 10.48 11.85 4.33
CA ASN A 446 11.13 12.58 5.42
C ASN A 446 10.29 13.75 5.96
N THR A 447 9.02 13.83 5.59
CA THR A 447 8.10 14.85 6.11
C THR A 447 7.22 14.28 7.23
N ARG A 448 6.52 15.16 7.92
CA ARG A 448 5.45 14.81 8.82
C ARG A 448 4.18 15.54 8.37
N PRO A 449 3.15 14.80 7.90
CA PRO A 449 3.06 13.35 7.74
C PRO A 449 4.04 12.81 6.67
N SER A 450 4.27 11.48 6.67
CA SER A 450 5.19 10.83 5.75
C SER A 450 4.47 9.94 4.73
N SER A 451 5.12 9.71 3.58
CA SER A 451 4.60 8.85 2.51
C SER A 451 4.91 7.35 2.72
N GLN A 452 5.25 6.93 3.94
CA GLN A 452 5.48 5.53 4.25
C GLN A 452 4.19 4.71 4.13
N THR A 453 4.34 3.42 3.81
CA THR A 453 3.24 2.46 3.92
C THR A 453 2.81 2.28 5.38
N HIS A 454 1.68 1.64 5.64
CA HIS A 454 1.27 1.28 7.01
C HIS A 454 2.28 0.36 7.71
N THR A 455 3.02 -0.43 6.95
CA THR A 455 4.11 -1.28 7.46
C THR A 455 5.41 -0.53 7.68
N GLY A 456 5.46 0.78 7.40
CA GLY A 456 6.63 1.64 7.61
C GLY A 456 7.67 1.59 6.49
N LEU A 457 7.35 0.98 5.33
CA LEU A 457 8.24 0.98 4.18
C LEU A 457 8.31 2.38 3.55
N ALA A 458 9.51 2.80 3.18
CA ALA A 458 9.71 4.06 2.49
C ALA A 458 9.26 3.94 1.03
N SER A 459 8.12 4.53 0.68
CA SER A 459 7.56 4.44 -0.67
C SER A 459 8.39 5.15 -1.75
N GLY A 460 9.28 6.05 -1.36
CA GLY A 460 9.98 6.93 -2.29
C GLY A 460 9.09 7.99 -2.95
N VAL A 461 7.81 8.03 -2.64
CA VAL A 461 6.88 9.02 -3.21
C VAL A 461 7.08 10.36 -2.53
N GLU A 462 7.33 11.38 -3.34
CA GLU A 462 7.38 12.79 -2.93
C GLU A 462 6.34 13.60 -3.70
N ILE A 463 5.54 14.38 -2.98
CA ILE A 463 4.51 15.25 -3.55
C ILE A 463 4.85 16.69 -3.16
N GLU A 464 4.87 17.57 -4.15
CA GLU A 464 5.04 19.02 -3.96
C GLU A 464 3.83 19.75 -4.53
N ILE A 465 3.17 20.55 -3.70
CA ILE A 465 2.05 21.39 -4.10
C ILE A 465 2.62 22.72 -4.63
N LEU A 466 2.23 23.08 -5.84
CA LEU A 466 2.85 24.19 -6.57
C LEU A 466 2.03 25.49 -6.51
N ASP A 467 0.74 25.39 -6.22
CA ASP A 467 -0.17 26.52 -6.28
C ASP A 467 -0.78 26.86 -4.92
N GLU A 468 -1.20 28.10 -4.79
CA GLU A 468 -2.10 28.56 -3.74
C GLU A 468 -3.49 27.89 -3.92
N ILE A 469 -4.36 28.04 -2.94
CA ILE A 469 -5.72 27.52 -2.97
C ILE A 469 -6.47 28.04 -4.21
N ASP A 470 -6.87 27.15 -5.12
CA ASP A 470 -7.62 27.48 -6.32
C ASP A 470 -8.44 26.27 -6.81
N GLU A 471 -9.39 26.53 -7.70
CA GLU A 471 -10.21 25.53 -8.37
C GLU A 471 -9.38 24.47 -9.11
N VAL A 472 -8.26 24.88 -9.66
CA VAL A 472 -7.29 24.01 -10.33
C VAL A 472 -5.94 24.17 -9.67
N MET A 473 -5.45 23.12 -9.01
CA MET A 473 -4.17 23.13 -8.30
C MET A 473 -3.20 22.15 -8.93
N ARG A 474 -1.96 22.61 -9.19
CA ARG A 474 -0.89 21.76 -9.72
C ARG A 474 -0.13 21.06 -8.61
N VAL A 475 0.18 19.81 -8.87
CA VAL A 475 1.03 18.98 -8.01
C VAL A 475 2.17 18.40 -8.83
N ARG A 476 3.35 18.30 -8.21
CA ARG A 476 4.50 17.56 -8.73
C ARG A 476 4.68 16.31 -7.90
N ILE A 477 4.66 15.16 -8.55
CA ILE A 477 4.85 13.85 -7.96
C ILE A 477 6.18 13.30 -8.46
N ARG A 478 7.02 12.80 -7.53
CA ARG A 478 8.30 12.17 -7.81
C ARG A 478 8.37 10.81 -7.12
N PHE A 479 9.11 9.91 -7.75
CA PHE A 479 9.41 8.58 -7.23
C PHE A 479 10.92 8.48 -7.02
N ALA A 480 11.40 8.80 -5.81
CA ALA A 480 12.82 8.95 -5.49
C ALA A 480 13.67 7.70 -5.73
N HIS A 481 13.06 6.53 -5.73
CA HIS A 481 13.75 5.25 -5.97
C HIS A 481 13.57 4.75 -7.41
N SER A 482 12.80 5.40 -8.26
CA SER A 482 12.54 4.95 -9.63
C SER A 482 13.48 5.62 -10.61
N ALA A 483 14.08 4.84 -11.49
CA ALA A 483 14.87 5.35 -12.60
C ALA A 483 13.99 6.18 -13.57
N PRO A 484 14.53 7.25 -14.16
CA PRO A 484 13.78 8.07 -15.12
C PRO A 484 13.24 7.25 -16.29
N GLY A 485 11.96 7.44 -16.64
CA GLY A 485 11.29 6.72 -17.73
C GLY A 485 10.64 5.39 -17.35
N TRP A 486 10.92 4.89 -16.15
CA TRP A 486 10.32 3.69 -15.59
C TRP A 486 9.14 4.04 -14.65
N PRO A 487 8.18 3.10 -14.42
CA PRO A 487 8.11 1.72 -14.93
C PRO A 487 7.73 1.63 -16.40
N VAL A 488 8.11 0.53 -17.06
CA VAL A 488 7.63 0.19 -18.40
C VAL A 488 6.50 -0.81 -18.33
N ALA A 489 5.38 -0.51 -18.99
CA ALA A 489 4.20 -1.37 -18.96
C ALA A 489 4.43 -2.63 -19.81
N ILE A 490 4.26 -3.79 -19.21
CA ILE A 490 4.27 -5.09 -19.89
C ILE A 490 3.38 -6.06 -19.10
N VAL A 491 2.56 -6.82 -19.80
CA VAL A 491 1.63 -7.74 -19.16
C VAL A 491 2.35 -9.04 -18.81
N GLU A 492 2.30 -9.42 -17.53
CA GLU A 492 2.86 -10.66 -16.98
C GLU A 492 4.31 -10.93 -17.40
N PRO A 493 5.25 -10.02 -17.10
CA PRO A 493 6.66 -10.29 -17.35
C PRO A 493 7.10 -11.49 -16.50
N SER A 494 7.70 -12.48 -17.14
CA SER A 494 8.06 -13.73 -16.49
C SER A 494 9.56 -13.96 -16.38
N ARG A 495 10.36 -13.23 -17.13
CA ARG A 495 11.82 -13.33 -17.11
C ARG A 495 12.46 -11.99 -17.45
N LEU A 496 13.46 -11.62 -16.64
CA LEU A 496 14.41 -10.56 -16.92
C LEU A 496 15.75 -11.14 -17.31
N SER A 497 16.48 -10.45 -18.15
CA SER A 497 17.88 -10.77 -18.49
C SER A 497 18.61 -9.56 -19.02
N LEU A 498 19.92 -9.68 -19.15
CA LEU A 498 20.79 -8.70 -19.75
C LEU A 498 21.09 -9.03 -21.21
N LEU A 499 21.23 -7.98 -22.00
CA LEU A 499 21.72 -8.09 -23.37
C LEU A 499 22.88 -7.11 -23.61
N ASP A 500 24.05 -7.65 -23.76
CA ASP A 500 25.21 -6.90 -24.23
C ASP A 500 25.15 -6.77 -25.76
N VAL A 501 24.99 -5.56 -26.27
CA VAL A 501 24.93 -5.31 -27.71
C VAL A 501 26.32 -4.84 -28.15
N PRO A 502 26.96 -5.54 -29.12
CA PRO A 502 28.27 -5.12 -29.65
C PRO A 502 28.22 -3.68 -30.13
N GLY A 503 29.07 -2.80 -29.56
CA GLY A 503 29.15 -1.39 -29.90
C GLY A 503 28.26 -0.46 -29.09
N SER A 504 27.51 -0.97 -28.14
CA SER A 504 26.89 -0.20 -27.07
C SER A 504 27.79 -0.23 -25.84
N ASP A 505 27.95 0.91 -25.17
CA ASP A 505 28.69 1.01 -23.91
C ASP A 505 27.85 0.61 -22.70
N GLN A 506 26.54 0.36 -22.91
CA GLN A 506 25.59 0.03 -21.84
C GLN A 506 24.77 -1.21 -22.20
N PRO A 507 24.49 -2.07 -21.22
CA PRO A 507 23.62 -3.23 -21.40
C PRO A 507 22.18 -2.81 -21.64
N GLN A 508 21.40 -3.66 -22.29
CA GLN A 508 19.96 -3.50 -22.43
C GLN A 508 19.24 -4.46 -21.50
N ILE A 509 18.11 -4.01 -20.95
CA ILE A 509 17.25 -4.82 -20.10
C ILE A 509 16.26 -5.58 -20.99
N LEU A 510 16.37 -6.90 -21.00
CA LEU A 510 15.40 -7.76 -21.66
C LEU A 510 14.27 -8.10 -20.71
N VAL A 511 13.07 -7.90 -21.20
CA VAL A 511 11.83 -8.27 -20.51
C VAL A 511 11.03 -9.21 -21.38
N SER A 512 10.79 -10.41 -20.90
CA SER A 512 10.07 -11.43 -21.65
C SER A 512 8.81 -11.88 -20.92
N ASN A 513 7.76 -12.10 -21.67
CA ASN A 513 6.59 -12.88 -21.26
C ASN A 513 6.46 -14.13 -22.14
N ASN A 514 5.33 -14.84 -22.06
CA ASN A 514 5.13 -16.06 -22.84
C ASN A 514 4.98 -15.84 -24.37
N LEU A 515 4.84 -14.60 -24.82
CA LEU A 515 4.53 -14.26 -26.21
C LEU A 515 5.63 -13.48 -26.91
N GLN A 516 6.35 -12.62 -26.17
CA GLN A 516 7.34 -11.72 -26.75
C GLN A 516 8.46 -11.41 -25.78
N THR A 517 9.58 -10.96 -26.35
CA THR A 517 10.75 -10.46 -25.63
C THR A 517 11.03 -9.05 -26.11
N ASN A 518 11.09 -8.09 -25.21
CA ASN A 518 11.36 -6.68 -25.46
C ASN A 518 12.71 -6.30 -24.85
N ALA A 519 13.45 -5.42 -25.51
CA ALA A 519 14.65 -4.80 -24.97
C ALA A 519 14.38 -3.31 -24.66
N TYR A 520 14.89 -2.86 -23.53
CA TYR A 520 14.79 -1.47 -23.09
C TYR A 520 16.18 -0.92 -22.73
N ASP A 521 16.37 0.36 -22.99
CA ASP A 521 17.54 1.08 -22.48
C ASP A 521 17.31 1.59 -21.05
N ALA A 522 18.32 2.22 -20.44
CA ALA A 522 18.25 2.78 -19.09
C ALA A 522 17.12 3.80 -18.89
N ALA A 523 16.74 4.52 -19.96
CA ALA A 523 15.66 5.49 -19.92
C ALA A 523 14.27 4.88 -20.16
N GLY A 524 14.14 3.54 -20.19
CA GLY A 524 12.88 2.83 -20.42
C GLY A 524 12.35 2.92 -21.85
N VAL A 525 13.19 3.33 -22.80
CA VAL A 525 12.82 3.36 -24.21
C VAL A 525 12.99 1.96 -24.81
N GLN A 526 11.94 1.48 -25.47
CA GLN A 526 12.01 0.18 -26.14
C GLN A 526 12.90 0.27 -27.37
N VAL A 527 14.01 -0.49 -27.35
CA VAL A 527 15.02 -0.51 -28.41
C VAL A 527 14.99 -1.79 -29.23
N GLY A 528 14.29 -2.85 -28.79
CA GLY A 528 14.13 -4.09 -29.51
C GLY A 528 12.79 -4.79 -29.17
N ASN A 529 12.31 -5.61 -30.11
CA ASN A 529 11.13 -6.46 -29.91
C ASN A 529 11.25 -7.71 -30.78
N TRP A 530 11.02 -8.87 -30.17
CA TRP A 530 11.07 -10.18 -30.84
C TRP A 530 9.88 -11.01 -30.40
N SER A 531 9.29 -11.77 -31.33
CA SER A 531 8.27 -12.74 -30.97
C SER A 531 8.92 -13.95 -30.29
N GLY A 532 8.24 -14.48 -29.26
CA GLY A 532 8.67 -15.65 -28.52
C GLY A 532 9.21 -15.34 -27.12
N ARG A 533 9.13 -16.35 -26.28
CA ARG A 533 9.58 -16.32 -24.89
C ARG A 533 11.10 -16.50 -24.81
N LEU A 534 11.76 -15.64 -24.04
CA LEU A 534 13.20 -15.72 -23.82
C LEU A 534 13.59 -16.99 -23.07
N LEU A 535 14.61 -17.67 -23.58
CA LEU A 535 15.22 -18.87 -22.99
C LEU A 535 16.64 -18.61 -22.45
N ALA A 536 17.46 -17.88 -23.20
CA ALA A 536 18.83 -17.52 -22.81
C ALA A 536 19.32 -16.32 -23.60
N THR A 537 20.42 -15.66 -23.14
CA THR A 537 21.00 -14.42 -23.75
C THR A 537 22.51 -14.48 -24.02
N LYS A 538 23.11 -15.65 -24.04
CA LYS A 538 24.56 -15.81 -24.25
C LYS A 538 24.94 -15.53 -25.71
N ASN A 539 25.73 -14.47 -25.95
CA ASN A 539 26.17 -13.98 -27.28
C ASN A 539 25.01 -13.68 -28.25
N GLY A 540 23.81 -13.41 -27.75
CA GLY A 540 22.59 -13.17 -28.51
C GLY A 540 21.36 -13.71 -27.79
N LEU A 541 20.21 -13.70 -28.46
CA LEU A 541 18.95 -14.15 -27.86
C LEU A 541 18.53 -15.53 -28.34
N PHE A 542 18.19 -16.38 -27.42
CA PHE A 542 17.52 -17.64 -27.70
C PHE A 542 16.04 -17.51 -27.26
N VAL A 543 15.13 -17.55 -28.23
CA VAL A 543 13.68 -17.39 -27.97
C VAL A 543 12.91 -18.62 -28.46
N ALA A 544 11.91 -19.03 -27.67
CA ALA A 544 10.93 -20.04 -28.07
C ALA A 544 9.73 -19.33 -28.72
N ASP A 545 9.52 -19.58 -30.02
CA ASP A 545 8.40 -19.02 -30.79
C ASP A 545 7.61 -20.18 -31.44
N GLY A 546 6.51 -20.57 -30.83
CA GLY A 546 5.75 -21.75 -31.18
C GLY A 546 6.58 -23.03 -30.98
N ASP A 547 6.73 -23.81 -32.05
CA ASP A 547 7.52 -25.05 -32.07
C ASP A 547 8.99 -24.84 -32.47
N LEU A 548 9.45 -23.56 -32.50
CA LEU A 548 10.81 -23.24 -32.91
C LEU A 548 11.58 -22.64 -31.74
N VAL A 549 12.86 -23.01 -31.64
CA VAL A 549 13.88 -22.22 -30.94
C VAL A 549 14.66 -21.44 -31.97
N ARG A 550 14.72 -20.12 -31.78
CA ARG A 550 15.44 -19.21 -32.68
C ARG A 550 16.62 -18.57 -31.94
N TYR A 551 17.74 -18.53 -32.65
CA TYR A 551 18.87 -17.70 -32.21
C TYR A 551 18.88 -16.40 -33.03
N ILE A 552 18.96 -15.30 -32.34
CA ILE A 552 18.93 -13.95 -32.89
C ILE A 552 20.18 -13.20 -32.40
N ASP A 553 20.93 -12.62 -33.35
CA ASP A 553 22.03 -11.73 -33.05
C ASP A 553 21.51 -10.28 -33.15
N PRO A 554 21.33 -9.60 -32.01
CA PRO A 554 20.77 -8.25 -31.98
C PRO A 554 21.67 -7.20 -32.66
N GLY A 555 22.97 -7.47 -32.80
CA GLY A 555 23.89 -6.61 -33.55
C GLY A 555 23.68 -6.63 -35.06
N THR A 556 23.01 -7.67 -35.58
CA THR A 556 22.74 -7.81 -37.00
C THR A 556 21.29 -7.57 -37.41
N GLY A 557 20.40 -7.50 -36.45
CA GLY A 557 18.97 -7.20 -36.67
C GLY A 557 18.02 -8.00 -35.81
N THR A 558 16.75 -8.05 -36.24
CA THR A 558 15.66 -8.77 -35.53
C THR A 558 15.36 -10.16 -36.14
N GLU A 559 16.00 -10.50 -37.26
CA GLU A 559 15.81 -11.81 -37.91
C GLU A 559 16.66 -12.90 -37.24
N ALA A 560 16.13 -14.11 -37.21
CA ALA A 560 16.87 -15.25 -36.69
C ALA A 560 18.08 -15.60 -37.56
N VAL A 561 19.25 -15.75 -36.95
CA VAL A 561 20.46 -16.27 -37.58
C VAL A 561 20.24 -17.72 -38.00
N TRP A 562 19.63 -18.47 -37.07
CA TRP A 562 19.18 -19.85 -37.36
C TRP A 562 17.93 -20.19 -36.51
N SER A 563 17.25 -21.24 -36.91
CA SER A 563 16.07 -21.76 -36.20
C SER A 563 16.05 -23.26 -36.22
N VAL A 564 15.63 -23.90 -35.16
CA VAL A 564 15.47 -25.35 -35.04
C VAL A 564 14.11 -25.71 -34.49
N THR A 565 13.57 -26.84 -34.93
CA THR A 565 12.32 -27.38 -34.37
C THR A 565 12.61 -27.96 -32.98
N ALA A 566 11.95 -27.41 -31.98
CA ALA A 566 12.05 -27.83 -30.59
C ALA A 566 10.72 -27.50 -29.88
N ALA A 567 9.74 -28.35 -30.12
CA ALA A 567 8.35 -28.12 -29.70
C ALA A 567 8.22 -28.07 -28.19
N GLY A 568 7.71 -26.93 -27.69
CA GLY A 568 7.52 -26.70 -26.27
C GLY A 568 8.83 -26.59 -25.47
N ALA A 569 9.92 -26.15 -26.12
CA ALA A 569 11.21 -25.94 -25.45
C ALA A 569 11.06 -25.20 -24.11
N ARG A 570 11.63 -25.78 -23.04
CA ARG A 570 11.48 -25.28 -21.65
C ARG A 570 12.65 -24.42 -21.23
N SER A 571 13.86 -24.85 -21.54
CA SER A 571 15.09 -24.16 -21.18
C SER A 571 16.17 -24.36 -22.22
N VAL A 572 17.13 -23.43 -22.26
CA VAL A 572 18.34 -23.48 -23.09
C VAL A 572 19.53 -23.22 -22.19
N LEU A 573 20.61 -24.00 -22.40
CA LEU A 573 21.89 -23.80 -21.77
C LEU A 573 22.92 -23.65 -22.88
N VAL A 574 23.82 -22.65 -22.77
CA VAL A 574 24.87 -22.39 -23.75
C VAL A 574 26.23 -22.44 -23.05
N ALA A 575 27.03 -23.44 -23.40
CA ALA A 575 28.30 -23.69 -22.72
C ALA A 575 29.41 -24.27 -23.63
N PRO A 576 30.69 -24.04 -23.28
CA PRO A 576 31.83 -24.77 -23.85
C PRO A 576 31.93 -26.13 -23.19
N LEU A 577 31.20 -27.13 -23.75
CA LEU A 577 31.16 -28.47 -23.16
C LEU A 577 32.38 -29.29 -23.55
N ALA A 578 32.85 -30.13 -22.60
CA ALA A 578 33.96 -31.05 -22.82
C ALA A 578 33.69 -32.00 -23.97
N GLY A 579 34.68 -32.17 -24.87
CA GLY A 579 34.55 -32.99 -26.06
C GLY A 579 34.07 -32.27 -27.32
N PHE A 580 33.73 -30.96 -27.22
CA PHE A 580 33.39 -30.11 -28.36
C PHE A 580 34.40 -28.97 -28.53
N ALA A 581 34.68 -28.61 -29.81
CA ALA A 581 35.62 -27.53 -30.11
C ALA A 581 34.99 -26.13 -29.93
N ASP A 582 33.70 -26.02 -30.20
CA ASP A 582 32.90 -24.78 -30.11
C ASP A 582 31.83 -24.89 -29.03
N PRO A 583 31.29 -23.80 -28.52
CA PRO A 583 30.18 -23.82 -27.59
C PRO A 583 28.97 -24.57 -28.12
N VAL A 584 28.29 -25.27 -27.22
CA VAL A 584 27.12 -26.10 -27.53
C VAL A 584 25.88 -25.44 -26.95
N VAL A 585 24.80 -25.50 -27.72
CA VAL A 585 23.47 -25.10 -27.26
C VAL A 585 22.70 -26.35 -26.88
N VAL A 586 22.31 -26.45 -25.63
CA VAL A 586 21.51 -27.57 -25.10
C VAL A 586 20.08 -27.11 -24.96
N VAL A 587 19.16 -27.79 -25.68
CA VAL A 587 17.71 -27.42 -25.65
C VAL A 587 16.94 -28.54 -24.98
N ALA A 588 16.27 -28.21 -23.88
CA ALA A 588 15.37 -29.13 -23.18
C ALA A 588 13.93 -28.96 -23.66
N GLU A 589 13.37 -30.03 -24.20
CA GLU A 589 11.97 -30.17 -24.61
C GLU A 589 11.18 -31.01 -23.59
N PRO A 590 9.85 -31.07 -23.68
CA PRO A 590 9.04 -31.88 -22.76
C PRO A 590 9.39 -33.38 -22.70
N ALA A 591 9.94 -33.95 -23.79
CA ALA A 591 10.23 -35.37 -23.89
C ALA A 591 11.60 -35.65 -24.49
N SER A 592 12.39 -34.66 -24.86
CA SER A 592 13.68 -34.82 -25.50
C SER A 592 14.68 -33.73 -25.10
N LEU A 593 15.95 -34.05 -25.30
CA LEU A 593 17.08 -33.14 -25.16
C LEU A 593 17.80 -33.06 -26.48
N GLN A 594 18.09 -31.86 -26.99
CA GLN A 594 18.88 -31.66 -28.20
C GLN A 594 20.18 -30.94 -27.88
N LEU A 595 21.28 -31.39 -28.46
CA LEU A 595 22.55 -30.65 -28.51
C LEU A 595 22.72 -30.09 -29.91
N LEU A 596 22.98 -28.77 -29.96
CA LEU A 596 23.12 -28.04 -31.21
C LEU A 596 24.45 -27.29 -31.25
N GLN A 597 24.99 -27.08 -32.40
CA GLN A 597 26.13 -26.20 -32.62
C GLN A 597 25.67 -24.73 -32.47
N ALA A 598 26.37 -23.93 -31.68
CA ALA A 598 25.95 -22.55 -31.41
C ALA A 598 26.04 -21.68 -32.67
N SER A 599 26.96 -21.94 -33.59
CA SER A 599 27.21 -21.11 -34.76
C SER A 599 26.11 -21.17 -35.84
N ASP A 600 25.47 -22.31 -36.05
CA ASP A 600 24.53 -22.53 -37.16
C ASP A 600 23.27 -23.36 -36.80
N GLY A 601 23.13 -23.75 -35.52
CA GLY A 601 22.02 -24.57 -35.04
C GLY A 601 22.07 -26.04 -35.53
N GLY A 602 23.20 -26.49 -36.10
CA GLY A 602 23.38 -27.85 -36.57
C GLY A 602 23.23 -28.89 -35.44
N GLY A 603 22.41 -29.90 -35.64
CA GLY A 603 22.16 -30.96 -34.64
C GLY A 603 23.42 -31.80 -34.39
N LEU A 604 23.87 -31.88 -33.14
CA LEU A 604 25.01 -32.68 -32.70
C LEU A 604 24.54 -34.03 -32.12
N ALA A 605 23.53 -33.98 -31.26
CA ALA A 605 22.94 -35.17 -30.65
C ALA A 605 21.49 -34.89 -30.23
N THR A 606 20.68 -35.98 -30.16
CA THR A 606 19.33 -35.92 -29.62
C THR A 606 19.08 -37.13 -28.74
N HIS A 607 18.48 -36.95 -27.56
CA HIS A 607 18.18 -38.02 -26.63
C HIS A 607 16.74 -37.91 -26.11
N PRO A 608 15.96 -39.02 -26.07
CA PRO A 608 14.62 -39.03 -25.50
C PRO A 608 14.69 -39.04 -23.96
N LEU A 609 14.86 -37.82 -23.37
CA LEU A 609 14.99 -37.61 -21.95
C LEU A 609 14.23 -36.36 -21.55
N THR A 610 13.36 -36.48 -20.56
CA THR A 610 12.72 -35.32 -19.92
C THR A 610 13.67 -34.75 -18.87
N VAL A 611 14.09 -33.52 -19.09
CA VAL A 611 14.99 -32.78 -18.19
C VAL A 611 14.22 -31.68 -17.51
N ASN A 612 14.32 -31.60 -16.18
CA ASN A 612 13.69 -30.56 -15.36
C ASN A 612 14.65 -29.39 -15.05
N ALA A 613 15.93 -29.71 -14.84
CA ALA A 613 16.99 -28.74 -14.55
C ALA A 613 18.28 -29.11 -15.26
N MET A 614 19.07 -28.13 -15.65
CA MET A 614 20.36 -28.31 -16.32
C MET A 614 21.39 -27.37 -15.72
N THR A 615 22.62 -27.86 -15.57
CA THR A 615 23.80 -27.01 -15.26
C THR A 615 25.06 -27.63 -15.89
N ALA A 616 26.17 -26.94 -15.81
CA ALA A 616 27.46 -27.50 -16.23
C ALA A 616 28.56 -27.07 -15.23
N ALA A 617 29.50 -27.98 -14.99
CA ALA A 617 30.55 -27.88 -13.99
C ALA A 617 31.94 -28.16 -14.59
N ASP A 618 32.95 -27.44 -14.11
CA ASP A 618 34.36 -27.71 -14.40
C ASP A 618 34.90 -28.72 -13.38
N LEU A 619 34.96 -29.97 -13.75
CA LEU A 619 35.32 -31.08 -12.86
C LEU A 619 36.84 -31.22 -12.64
N HIS A 620 37.62 -30.58 -13.47
CA HIS A 620 39.10 -30.79 -13.52
C HIS A 620 39.92 -29.51 -13.38
N GLY A 621 39.26 -28.35 -13.24
CA GLY A 621 39.92 -27.06 -13.15
C GLY A 621 40.58 -26.65 -14.48
N ASP A 622 40.17 -27.19 -15.61
CA ASP A 622 40.74 -26.97 -16.92
C ASP A 622 39.90 -26.04 -17.81
N GLY A 623 38.75 -25.56 -17.30
CA GLY A 623 37.82 -24.70 -18.02
C GLY A 623 36.88 -25.40 -18.95
N GLN A 624 36.93 -26.75 -19.08
CA GLN A 624 36.00 -27.57 -19.87
C GLN A 624 34.82 -27.96 -18.98
N LEU A 625 33.61 -27.69 -19.42
CA LEU A 625 32.41 -27.93 -18.63
C LEU A 625 31.79 -29.30 -18.95
N HIS A 626 31.36 -29.99 -17.93
CA HIS A 626 30.61 -31.21 -18.00
C HIS A 626 29.14 -30.94 -17.71
N LEU A 627 28.25 -31.49 -18.58
CA LEU A 627 26.81 -31.27 -18.48
C LEU A 627 26.18 -32.16 -17.43
N PHE A 628 25.38 -31.53 -16.53
CA PHE A 628 24.54 -32.22 -15.54
C PHE A 628 23.06 -32.01 -15.86
N LEU A 629 22.30 -33.10 -15.72
CA LEU A 629 20.90 -33.19 -16.10
C LEU A 629 20.08 -33.67 -14.89
N GLY A 630 19.21 -32.83 -14.38
CA GLY A 630 18.23 -33.19 -13.35
C GLY A 630 16.93 -33.67 -13.99
N THR A 631 16.48 -34.85 -13.59
CA THR A 631 15.29 -35.52 -14.12
C THR A 631 14.31 -35.89 -12.99
N ALA A 632 13.18 -36.48 -13.35
CA ALA A 632 12.27 -37.06 -12.37
C ALA A 632 12.86 -38.26 -11.61
N ASP A 633 13.87 -38.90 -12.19
CA ASP A 633 14.45 -40.16 -11.68
C ASP A 633 15.83 -39.93 -11.02
N GLY A 634 16.31 -38.66 -10.92
CA GLY A 634 17.58 -38.32 -10.31
C GLY A 634 18.53 -37.53 -11.21
N LEU A 635 19.81 -37.44 -10.78
CA LEU A 635 20.89 -36.68 -11.41
C LEU A 635 21.67 -37.59 -12.41
N TYR A 636 21.95 -37.00 -13.58
CA TYR A 636 22.78 -37.64 -14.60
C TYR A 636 23.91 -36.69 -15.01
N GLN A 637 25.14 -37.16 -15.04
CA GLN A 637 26.25 -36.55 -15.76
C GLN A 637 26.23 -37.04 -17.21
N ALA A 638 26.24 -36.12 -18.16
CA ALA A 638 26.15 -36.47 -19.59
C ALA A 638 27.50 -36.30 -20.29
N GLY A 639 27.89 -37.30 -21.06
CA GLY A 639 29.03 -37.20 -21.99
C GLY A 639 28.66 -36.47 -23.28
N ALA A 640 29.65 -36.23 -24.14
CA ALA A 640 29.47 -35.50 -25.40
C ALA A 640 28.45 -36.11 -26.37
N ASP A 641 28.16 -37.42 -26.26
CA ASP A 641 27.15 -38.13 -27.02
C ASP A 641 25.82 -38.33 -26.24
N LEU A 642 25.64 -37.62 -25.14
CA LEU A 642 24.54 -37.74 -24.20
C LEU A 642 24.48 -39.14 -23.51
N SER A 643 25.58 -39.89 -23.52
CA SER A 643 25.66 -41.14 -22.75
C SER A 643 25.62 -40.80 -21.25
N ARG A 644 24.90 -41.61 -20.49
CA ARG A 644 24.80 -41.49 -19.04
C ARG A 644 26.10 -42.03 -18.43
N LEU A 645 26.86 -41.19 -17.78
CA LEU A 645 28.13 -41.56 -17.14
C LEU A 645 27.98 -41.95 -15.67
N GLY A 646 26.98 -41.46 -14.99
CA GLY A 646 26.78 -41.75 -13.57
C GLY A 646 25.42 -41.31 -13.06
N THR A 647 24.92 -42.00 -12.04
CA THR A 647 23.75 -41.63 -11.26
C THR A 647 24.16 -41.61 -9.81
N GLN A 648 23.78 -40.57 -9.05
CA GLN A 648 24.04 -40.50 -7.63
C GLN A 648 23.16 -41.49 -6.87
N ALA A 649 23.77 -42.38 -6.09
CA ALA A 649 23.04 -43.28 -5.17
C ALA A 649 22.56 -42.45 -3.95
N GLY A 650 21.26 -42.33 -3.78
CA GLY A 650 20.65 -41.59 -2.69
C GLY A 650 19.72 -40.48 -3.14
N LEU A 651 19.90 -39.92 -4.35
CA LEU A 651 18.96 -39.00 -4.98
C LEU A 651 17.85 -39.86 -5.64
N ALA A 652 16.73 -39.98 -4.93
CA ALA A 652 15.59 -40.78 -5.40
C ALA A 652 14.40 -39.92 -5.84
N GLY A 653 14.51 -38.59 -5.66
CA GLY A 653 13.47 -37.61 -5.96
C GLY A 653 13.65 -36.93 -7.31
N SER A 654 12.59 -36.30 -7.77
CA SER A 654 12.62 -35.43 -8.95
C SER A 654 13.45 -34.20 -8.68
N ILE A 655 14.48 -33.93 -9.46
CA ILE A 655 15.31 -32.73 -9.35
C ILE A 655 14.59 -31.57 -9.98
N THR A 656 14.54 -30.44 -9.25
CA THR A 656 13.83 -29.22 -9.66
C THR A 656 14.75 -28.07 -10.00
N ALA A 657 15.93 -27.97 -9.35
CA ALA A 657 16.91 -26.93 -9.60
C ALA A 657 18.33 -27.44 -9.34
N MET A 658 19.31 -26.76 -9.90
CA MET A 658 20.74 -27.05 -9.72
C MET A 658 21.57 -25.77 -9.83
N ALA A 659 22.68 -25.73 -9.11
CA ALA A 659 23.73 -24.71 -9.23
C ALA A 659 25.12 -25.37 -9.15
N THR A 660 26.15 -24.71 -9.62
CA THR A 660 27.52 -25.21 -9.57
C THR A 660 28.53 -24.11 -9.20
N GLY A 661 29.59 -24.47 -8.48
CA GLY A 661 30.68 -23.56 -8.14
C GLY A 661 31.73 -24.25 -7.29
N ASP A 662 32.94 -23.68 -7.24
CA ASP A 662 34.07 -24.14 -6.44
C ASP A 662 33.90 -23.69 -4.98
N LEU A 663 33.30 -24.54 -4.17
CA LEU A 663 32.93 -24.24 -2.78
C LEU A 663 34.09 -24.44 -1.81
N ASP A 664 35.07 -25.28 -2.14
CA ASP A 664 36.20 -25.60 -1.25
C ASP A 664 37.53 -25.03 -1.72
N ASN A 665 37.51 -24.25 -2.81
CA ASN A 665 38.64 -23.59 -3.43
C ASN A 665 39.72 -24.56 -3.97
N ASP A 666 39.33 -25.74 -4.44
CA ASP A 666 40.23 -26.70 -5.05
C ASP A 666 40.32 -26.54 -6.59
N GLN A 667 39.65 -25.56 -7.18
CA GLN A 667 39.51 -25.23 -8.60
C GLN A 667 38.63 -26.18 -9.41
N LYS A 668 37.87 -27.03 -8.73
CA LYS A 668 36.82 -27.86 -9.32
C LYS A 668 35.46 -27.40 -8.80
N ASP A 669 34.45 -27.57 -9.61
CA ASP A 669 33.10 -27.17 -9.18
C ASP A 669 32.39 -28.31 -8.44
N GLU A 670 31.72 -27.99 -7.34
CA GLU A 670 30.70 -28.80 -6.70
C GLU A 670 29.35 -28.59 -7.42
N VAL A 671 28.47 -29.60 -7.23
CA VAL A 671 27.13 -29.58 -7.80
C VAL A 671 26.08 -29.55 -6.68
N LEU A 672 25.31 -28.47 -6.66
CA LEU A 672 24.16 -28.31 -5.78
C LEU A 672 22.92 -28.84 -6.49
N VAL A 673 22.13 -29.67 -5.82
CA VAL A 673 20.94 -30.31 -6.38
C VAL A 673 19.74 -30.16 -5.46
N ILE A 674 18.64 -29.62 -5.96
CA ILE A 674 17.39 -29.53 -5.20
C ILE A 674 16.40 -30.57 -5.69
N GLU A 675 15.90 -31.38 -4.78
CA GLU A 675 14.81 -32.32 -4.99
C GLU A 675 13.44 -31.67 -4.79
N ALA A 676 12.41 -32.27 -5.36
CA ALA A 676 11.02 -31.75 -5.31
C ALA A 676 10.44 -31.73 -3.88
N ASP A 677 11.04 -32.39 -2.91
CA ASP A 677 10.67 -32.32 -1.49
C ASP A 677 11.32 -31.14 -0.77
N GLY A 678 12.14 -30.33 -1.48
CA GLY A 678 12.86 -29.18 -0.95
C GLY A 678 14.19 -29.53 -0.27
N SER A 679 14.70 -30.74 -0.40
CA SER A 679 16.04 -31.10 0.05
C SER A 679 17.10 -30.57 -0.90
N LEU A 680 18.14 -29.93 -0.35
CA LEU A 680 19.33 -29.51 -1.08
C LEU A 680 20.49 -30.48 -0.78
N TRP A 681 21.08 -31.02 -1.81
CA TRP A 681 22.28 -31.86 -1.75
C TRP A 681 23.48 -31.10 -2.32
N ILE A 682 24.63 -31.25 -1.71
CA ILE A 682 25.90 -30.74 -2.19
C ILE A 682 26.75 -31.96 -2.53
N LEU A 683 27.17 -32.05 -3.77
CA LEU A 683 27.89 -33.18 -4.32
C LEU A 683 29.24 -32.74 -4.85
N ASP A 684 30.26 -33.56 -4.61
CA ASP A 684 31.55 -33.47 -5.31
C ASP A 684 31.32 -33.64 -6.80
N GLY A 685 31.74 -32.69 -7.63
CA GLY A 685 31.41 -32.73 -9.06
C GLY A 685 31.99 -33.89 -9.84
N GLU A 686 33.17 -34.40 -9.48
CA GLU A 686 33.85 -35.48 -10.14
C GLU A 686 33.35 -36.86 -9.69
N SER A 687 33.27 -37.06 -8.38
CA SER A 687 32.90 -38.37 -7.81
C SER A 687 31.43 -38.55 -7.54
N LEU A 688 30.67 -37.45 -7.51
CA LEU A 688 29.25 -37.36 -7.09
C LEU A 688 29.02 -37.89 -5.64
N ASN A 689 30.03 -37.83 -4.82
CA ASN A 689 29.88 -38.15 -3.42
C ASN A 689 29.11 -37.06 -2.71
N ASP A 690 28.31 -37.46 -1.73
CA ASP A 690 27.59 -36.53 -0.84
C ASP A 690 28.61 -35.80 0.03
N LEU A 691 28.64 -34.49 -0.10
CA LEU A 691 29.41 -33.55 0.68
C LEU A 691 28.59 -32.93 1.79
N GLY A 692 27.26 -32.83 1.63
CA GLY A 692 26.37 -32.28 2.64
C GLY A 692 24.94 -32.20 2.16
N GLN A 693 24.02 -32.20 3.12
CA GLN A 693 22.60 -32.10 2.86
C GLN A 693 21.94 -31.06 3.76
N LEU A 694 21.07 -30.25 3.19
CA LEU A 694 20.15 -29.39 3.91
C LEU A 694 18.72 -29.84 3.66
N SER A 695 17.92 -29.94 4.72
CA SER A 695 16.51 -30.24 4.63
C SER A 695 15.69 -28.98 4.88
N GLY A 696 14.71 -28.68 4.02
CA GLY A 696 13.83 -27.53 4.17
C GLY A 696 12.98 -27.34 2.92
N LEU A 697 11.89 -26.60 3.03
CA LEU A 697 11.12 -26.18 1.86
C LEU A 697 11.80 -24.95 1.25
N LEU A 698 12.52 -25.18 0.17
CA LEU A 698 13.19 -24.11 -0.59
C LEU A 698 12.18 -23.35 -1.47
N VAL A 699 12.41 -22.05 -1.57
CA VAL A 699 11.67 -21.12 -2.44
C VAL A 699 12.67 -20.55 -3.46
N GLY A 700 12.59 -21.01 -4.71
CA GLY A 700 13.50 -20.59 -5.77
C GLY A 700 14.84 -21.33 -5.79
N ASP A 701 15.70 -20.95 -6.74
CA ASP A 701 17.01 -21.58 -6.95
C ASP A 701 18.04 -21.09 -5.92
N PRO A 702 19.02 -21.91 -5.52
CA PRO A 702 20.14 -21.47 -4.69
C PRO A 702 21.06 -20.58 -5.52
N VAL A 703 21.70 -19.62 -4.86
CA VAL A 703 22.74 -18.79 -5.47
C VAL A 703 24.05 -18.94 -4.70
N LEU A 704 25.14 -18.70 -5.41
CA LEU A 704 26.48 -18.82 -4.88
C LEU A 704 27.21 -17.49 -5.04
N GLY A 705 27.93 -17.04 -4.02
CA GLY A 705 28.76 -15.85 -4.09
C GLY A 705 29.61 -15.66 -2.85
N ASP A 706 30.70 -14.93 -2.98
CA ASP A 706 31.54 -14.46 -1.88
C ASP A 706 30.88 -13.22 -1.27
N ILE A 707 29.95 -13.43 -0.31
CA ILE A 707 29.13 -12.34 0.21
C ILE A 707 29.88 -11.47 1.24
N ASP A 708 30.95 -12.00 1.87
CA ASP A 708 31.71 -11.30 2.88
C ASP A 708 33.13 -10.92 2.45
N ALA A 709 33.45 -11.15 1.17
CA ALA A 709 34.73 -10.87 0.54
C ALA A 709 35.91 -11.63 1.20
N ASP A 710 35.68 -12.84 1.69
CA ASP A 710 36.72 -13.66 2.33
C ASP A 710 37.45 -14.57 1.33
N GLY A 711 36.98 -14.63 0.07
CA GLY A 711 37.53 -15.43 -1.01
C GLY A 711 37.00 -16.85 -1.09
N ARG A 712 35.84 -17.13 -0.46
CA ARG A 712 35.10 -18.38 -0.55
C ARG A 712 33.69 -18.11 -1.03
N LEU A 713 33.04 -19.15 -1.54
CA LEU A 713 31.63 -19.03 -1.95
C LEU A 713 30.71 -19.46 -0.81
N GLU A 714 29.74 -18.63 -0.47
CA GLU A 714 28.62 -18.98 0.36
C GLU A 714 27.46 -19.49 -0.49
N ILE A 715 26.62 -20.34 0.14
CA ILE A 715 25.38 -20.83 -0.41
C ILE A 715 24.24 -20.01 0.18
N VAL A 716 23.54 -19.27 -0.66
CA VAL A 716 22.39 -18.41 -0.28
C VAL A 716 21.11 -19.07 -0.75
N ILE A 717 20.20 -19.33 0.17
CA ILE A 717 18.89 -19.96 -0.12
C ILE A 717 17.75 -19.23 0.58
N VAL A 718 16.59 -19.25 -0.07
CA VAL A 718 15.32 -18.84 0.53
C VAL A 718 14.53 -20.07 0.92
N THR A 719 14.03 -20.11 2.14
CA THR A 719 13.18 -21.18 2.66
C THR A 719 11.89 -20.58 3.21
N THR A 720 10.94 -21.43 3.56
CA THR A 720 9.73 -21.01 4.30
C THR A 720 10.04 -20.39 5.68
N MET A 721 11.27 -20.56 6.18
CA MET A 721 11.73 -19.94 7.44
C MET A 721 12.52 -18.65 7.24
N GLY A 722 12.64 -18.17 6.00
CA GLY A 722 13.37 -16.97 5.64
C GLY A 722 14.62 -17.23 4.79
N LEU A 723 15.39 -16.17 4.59
CA LEU A 723 16.67 -16.18 3.88
C LEU A 723 17.75 -16.81 4.77
N GLN A 724 18.52 -17.73 4.23
CA GLN A 724 19.60 -18.44 4.94
C GLN A 724 20.88 -18.39 4.10
N VAL A 725 22.00 -18.31 4.80
CA VAL A 725 23.34 -18.32 4.22
C VAL A 725 24.15 -19.41 4.91
N TYR A 726 24.89 -20.19 4.13
CA TYR A 726 25.74 -21.26 4.62
C TYR A 726 27.14 -21.14 4.07
N GLU A 727 28.12 -21.28 4.94
CA GLU A 727 29.54 -21.40 4.63
C GLU A 727 29.93 -22.89 4.56
N VAL A 728 30.85 -23.19 3.64
CA VAL A 728 31.44 -24.53 3.54
C VAL A 728 32.77 -24.54 4.30
N SER A 729 32.88 -25.27 5.41
CA SER A 729 34.08 -25.30 6.23
C SER A 729 35.01 -26.43 5.82
N GLY A 730 36.02 -26.15 4.97
CA GLY A 730 37.17 -27.07 4.71
C GLY A 730 36.77 -28.41 4.06
N VAL A 731 37.73 -29.34 4.03
CA VAL A 731 37.61 -30.70 3.44
C VAL A 731 36.57 -31.64 4.11
N SER A 732 35.93 -31.20 5.16
CA SER A 732 34.88 -31.91 5.91
C SER A 732 33.61 -31.06 5.94
N THR A 733 32.82 -31.18 5.01
CA THR A 733 31.39 -30.94 4.70
C THR A 733 30.42 -30.56 5.83
N ALA A 734 30.89 -29.88 6.89
CA ALA A 734 30.01 -29.24 7.84
C ALA A 734 29.55 -27.90 7.28
N LEU A 735 28.31 -27.83 6.79
CA LEU A 735 27.66 -26.58 6.48
C LEU A 735 27.42 -25.79 7.76
N LEU A 736 28.10 -24.67 7.89
CA LEU A 736 27.92 -23.74 8.98
C LEU A 736 26.98 -22.64 8.52
N ARG A 737 25.89 -22.44 9.27
CA ARG A 737 25.05 -21.28 9.04
C ARG A 737 25.84 -20.02 9.39
N ALA A 738 25.88 -19.06 8.47
CA ALA A 738 26.51 -17.77 8.72
C ALA A 738 25.78 -17.03 9.88
N ASP A 739 26.54 -16.31 10.69
CA ASP A 739 25.99 -15.50 11.77
C ASP A 739 25.02 -14.43 11.23
N GLY A 740 23.93 -14.20 11.96
CA GLY A 740 22.88 -13.25 11.54
C GLY A 740 21.73 -13.87 10.75
N PHE A 741 21.84 -15.12 10.29
CA PHE A 741 20.80 -15.83 9.54
C PHE A 741 20.16 -16.96 10.37
N PRO A 742 18.87 -17.31 10.13
CA PRO A 742 18.00 -16.82 9.07
C PRO A 742 17.46 -15.42 9.35
N VAL A 743 17.22 -14.67 8.28
CA VAL A 743 16.46 -13.42 8.34
C VAL A 743 15.11 -13.61 7.63
N SER A 744 14.07 -13.00 8.17
CA SER A 744 12.74 -12.92 7.57
C SER A 744 12.47 -11.48 7.12
N ALA A 745 11.52 -11.31 6.22
CA ALA A 745 11.08 -9.96 5.86
C ALA A 745 10.53 -9.26 7.12
N PRO A 746 11.13 -8.17 7.58
CA PRO A 746 10.65 -7.47 8.77
C PRO A 746 9.32 -6.77 8.43
N VAL A 747 8.26 -7.18 9.12
CA VAL A 747 6.94 -6.55 9.00
C VAL A 747 6.45 -6.19 10.39
N HIS A 748 5.81 -5.04 10.53
CA HIS A 748 5.37 -4.54 11.84
C HIS A 748 4.32 -5.43 12.53
N HIS A 749 3.60 -6.29 11.80
CA HIS A 749 2.50 -7.10 12.38
C HIS A 749 2.38 -8.55 11.85
N GLU A 750 3.01 -8.90 10.72
CA GLU A 750 2.97 -10.26 10.16
C GLU A 750 4.30 -10.60 9.48
N VAL A 751 4.74 -11.85 9.59
CA VAL A 751 5.97 -12.32 8.93
C VAL A 751 5.61 -12.60 7.47
N GLU A 752 6.02 -11.72 6.56
CA GLU A 752 5.94 -12.02 5.14
C GLU A 752 7.07 -12.99 4.75
N SER A 753 6.74 -13.95 3.91
CA SER A 753 7.70 -14.86 3.33
C SER A 753 8.30 -14.28 2.06
N PHE A 754 9.58 -14.55 1.81
CA PHE A 754 10.18 -14.29 0.52
C PHE A 754 9.57 -15.23 -0.53
N THR A 755 9.30 -14.69 -1.73
CA THR A 755 8.51 -15.37 -2.76
C THR A 755 9.33 -15.82 -3.96
N TRP A 756 10.53 -15.25 -4.14
CA TRP A 756 11.40 -15.54 -5.29
C TRP A 756 12.83 -15.79 -4.84
N GLY A 757 13.61 -16.49 -5.67
CA GLY A 757 15.03 -16.75 -5.41
C GLY A 757 15.85 -15.46 -5.29
N PRO A 758 16.94 -15.47 -4.50
CA PRO A 758 17.80 -14.31 -4.30
C PRO A 758 18.68 -14.03 -5.53
N ILE A 759 19.25 -12.83 -5.57
CA ILE A 759 20.38 -12.46 -6.43
C ILE A 759 21.47 -11.79 -5.58
N LEU A 760 22.67 -11.67 -6.11
CA LEU A 760 23.82 -11.10 -5.40
C LEU A 760 24.42 -9.97 -6.23
N ALA A 761 24.62 -8.81 -5.60
CA ALA A 761 25.26 -7.65 -6.21
C ALA A 761 25.93 -6.78 -5.14
N ASP A 762 27.11 -6.26 -5.40
CA ASP A 762 27.79 -5.27 -4.57
C ASP A 762 27.18 -3.88 -4.84
N LEU A 763 26.15 -3.53 -4.07
CA LEU A 763 25.36 -2.31 -4.28
C LEU A 763 26.09 -1.04 -3.83
N ASP A 764 26.99 -1.14 -2.87
CA ASP A 764 27.67 0.01 -2.26
C ASP A 764 29.14 0.12 -2.64
N GLY A 765 29.66 -0.81 -3.43
CA GLY A 765 31.01 -0.80 -3.96
C GLY A 765 32.07 -1.08 -2.88
N ASP A 766 31.73 -1.79 -1.81
CA ASP A 766 32.67 -2.12 -0.73
C ASP A 766 33.42 -3.45 -0.96
N GLY A 767 33.03 -4.22 -1.95
CA GLY A 767 33.58 -5.51 -2.35
C GLY A 767 32.87 -6.71 -1.77
N SER A 768 31.95 -6.52 -0.84
CA SER A 768 31.02 -7.55 -0.36
C SER A 768 29.78 -7.58 -1.24
N GLN A 769 29.09 -8.72 -1.30
CA GLN A 769 27.86 -8.82 -2.10
C GLN A 769 26.64 -8.67 -1.20
N GLU A 770 25.73 -7.77 -1.54
CA GLU A 770 24.41 -7.73 -0.93
C GLU A 770 23.51 -8.80 -1.51
N ILE A 771 22.65 -9.35 -0.66
CA ILE A 771 21.65 -10.35 -1.02
C ILE A 771 20.34 -9.65 -1.27
N LEU A 772 19.89 -9.59 -2.52
CA LEU A 772 18.62 -9.02 -2.90
C LEU A 772 17.57 -10.12 -3.04
N VAL A 773 16.42 -9.92 -2.42
CA VAL A 773 15.33 -10.92 -2.42
C VAL A 773 13.97 -10.23 -2.44
N MET A 774 12.99 -10.89 -3.07
CA MET A 774 11.64 -10.37 -3.19
C MET A 774 10.70 -10.96 -2.14
N ALA A 775 9.91 -10.10 -1.51
CA ALA A 775 8.69 -10.46 -0.79
C ALA A 775 7.47 -9.91 -1.53
N ALA A 776 6.27 -10.28 -1.11
CA ALA A 776 5.03 -9.83 -1.76
C ALA A 776 4.86 -8.30 -1.74
N ASN A 777 5.43 -7.62 -0.74
CA ASN A 777 5.33 -6.17 -0.53
C ASN A 777 6.50 -5.36 -1.11
N GLY A 778 7.61 -5.99 -1.54
CA GLY A 778 8.73 -5.23 -2.06
C GLY A 778 10.05 -5.99 -2.19
N LEU A 779 11.08 -5.23 -2.58
CA LEU A 779 12.47 -5.65 -2.73
C LEU A 779 13.25 -5.40 -1.45
N TYR A 780 13.90 -6.44 -0.93
CA TYR A 780 14.76 -6.41 0.24
C TYR A 780 16.21 -6.58 -0.17
N ALA A 781 17.13 -5.94 0.55
CA ALA A 781 18.56 -6.16 0.41
C ALA A 781 19.18 -6.37 1.81
N PHE A 782 20.00 -7.41 1.94
CA PHE A 782 20.68 -7.76 3.18
C PHE A 782 22.18 -7.82 2.96
N ALA A 783 22.94 -7.24 3.88
CA ALA A 783 24.38 -7.39 3.93
C ALA A 783 24.77 -8.81 4.40
N ALA A 784 26.03 -9.17 4.24
CA ALA A 784 26.60 -10.45 4.71
C ALA A 784 26.31 -10.76 6.20
N SER A 785 26.14 -9.74 7.01
CA SER A 785 25.78 -9.87 8.43
C SER A 785 24.31 -10.18 8.70
N GLY A 786 23.45 -10.29 7.68
CA GLY A 786 22.00 -10.39 7.81
C GLY A 786 21.31 -9.05 8.16
N ALA A 787 22.06 -7.96 8.24
CA ALA A 787 21.48 -6.63 8.47
C ALA A 787 20.82 -6.10 7.19
N LEU A 788 19.68 -5.43 7.35
CA LEU A 788 19.00 -4.77 6.25
C LEU A 788 19.86 -3.60 5.73
N VAL A 789 20.05 -3.53 4.42
CA VAL A 789 20.80 -2.45 3.77
C VAL A 789 20.04 -1.13 3.87
N ALA A 790 20.75 -0.03 4.09
CA ALA A 790 20.12 1.29 4.19
C ALA A 790 19.39 1.67 2.88
N GLY A 791 18.16 2.16 3.00
CA GLY A 791 17.30 2.46 1.85
C GLY A 791 16.38 1.31 1.43
N PHE A 792 16.56 0.11 1.99
CA PHE A 792 15.66 -1.03 1.81
C PHE A 792 14.80 -1.27 3.07
N PRO A 793 13.65 -1.94 2.92
CA PRO A 793 13.08 -2.45 1.68
C PRO A 793 12.44 -1.35 0.83
N ILE A 794 12.41 -1.57 -0.50
CA ILE A 794 11.74 -0.70 -1.47
C ILE A 794 10.42 -1.37 -1.88
N PRO A 795 9.26 -0.76 -1.60
CA PRO A 795 7.98 -1.34 -1.98
C PRO A 795 7.80 -1.33 -3.50
N THR A 796 7.14 -2.36 -4.03
CA THR A 796 6.74 -2.44 -5.43
C THR A 796 5.32 -1.92 -5.61
N ILE A 797 5.04 -1.24 -6.72
CA ILE A 797 3.69 -0.69 -7.00
C ILE A 797 2.64 -1.76 -7.33
N ASP A 798 3.09 -2.98 -7.60
CA ASP A 798 2.23 -4.12 -7.93
C ASP A 798 2.92 -5.42 -7.49
N THR A 799 2.19 -6.54 -7.50
CA THR A 799 2.71 -7.84 -7.06
C THR A 799 3.89 -8.30 -7.91
N PRO A 800 5.05 -8.62 -7.30
CA PRO A 800 6.19 -9.17 -8.01
C PRO A 800 5.87 -10.52 -8.68
N THR A 801 6.41 -10.73 -9.88
CA THR A 801 6.15 -11.94 -10.70
C THR A 801 7.39 -12.75 -11.02
N GLY A 802 8.56 -12.35 -10.51
CA GLY A 802 9.82 -13.04 -10.78
C GLY A 802 10.99 -12.54 -9.96
N THR A 803 12.14 -13.18 -10.16
CA THR A 803 13.42 -12.79 -9.56
C THR A 803 13.87 -11.44 -10.12
N PRO A 804 14.44 -10.54 -9.29
CA PRO A 804 14.95 -9.25 -9.74
C PRO A 804 16.22 -9.40 -10.61
N LEU A 805 16.65 -8.32 -11.23
CA LEU A 805 17.85 -8.22 -12.02
C LEU A 805 18.64 -6.99 -11.58
N ALA A 806 19.90 -7.15 -11.20
CA ALA A 806 20.81 -6.05 -10.87
C ALA A 806 21.76 -5.75 -12.06
N LEU A 807 21.91 -4.47 -12.39
CA LEU A 807 22.77 -4.03 -13.49
C LEU A 807 23.14 -2.55 -13.28
N ASP A 808 24.27 -2.14 -13.83
CA ASP A 808 24.60 -0.71 -14.04
C ASP A 808 24.03 -0.32 -15.41
N ALA A 809 22.79 0.17 -15.40
CA ALA A 809 22.02 0.40 -16.62
C ALA A 809 22.44 1.66 -17.37
N ASP A 810 22.85 2.70 -16.65
CA ASP A 810 23.19 4.01 -17.19
C ASP A 810 24.71 4.28 -17.26
N GLY A 811 25.53 3.38 -16.72
CA GLY A 811 26.98 3.44 -16.77
C GLY A 811 27.58 4.41 -15.75
N ASP A 812 26.85 4.74 -14.69
CA ASP A 812 27.31 5.69 -13.66
C ASP A 812 28.16 5.03 -12.57
N GLY A 813 28.25 3.69 -12.59
CA GLY A 813 29.00 2.89 -11.64
C GLY A 813 28.21 2.49 -10.40
N HIS A 814 26.88 2.66 -10.41
CA HIS A 814 25.96 2.17 -9.41
C HIS A 814 25.02 1.13 -10.00
N PHE A 815 24.54 0.21 -9.18
CA PHE A 815 23.56 -0.76 -9.66
C PHE A 815 22.14 -0.22 -9.57
N GLU A 816 21.40 -0.35 -10.67
CA GLU A 816 19.95 -0.36 -10.69
C GLU A 816 19.44 -1.79 -10.50
N VAL A 817 18.22 -1.89 -9.97
CA VAL A 817 17.54 -3.17 -9.79
C VAL A 817 16.21 -3.18 -10.53
N ALA A 818 16.13 -4.00 -11.57
CA ALA A 818 14.89 -4.21 -12.30
C ALA A 818 14.04 -5.28 -11.60
N VAL A 819 12.76 -4.96 -11.39
CA VAL A 819 11.80 -5.83 -10.71
C VAL A 819 10.59 -6.06 -11.60
N PRO A 820 10.28 -7.32 -11.97
CA PRO A 820 9.08 -7.63 -12.73
C PRO A 820 7.88 -7.67 -11.80
N THR A 821 6.79 -7.01 -12.20
CA THR A 821 5.50 -7.03 -11.49
C THR A 821 4.38 -7.44 -12.45
N ALA A 822 3.18 -7.68 -11.96
CA ALA A 822 2.08 -8.22 -12.78
C ALA A 822 1.75 -7.38 -14.04
N ARG A 823 1.96 -6.07 -14.01
CA ARG A 823 1.59 -5.16 -15.10
C ARG A 823 2.75 -4.36 -15.69
N ALA A 824 3.92 -4.41 -15.07
CA ALA A 824 5.05 -3.57 -15.46
C ALA A 824 6.39 -4.18 -15.04
N VAL A 825 7.47 -3.59 -15.50
CA VAL A 825 8.80 -3.72 -14.88
C VAL A 825 9.18 -2.39 -14.29
N GLN A 826 9.56 -2.38 -13.02
CA GLN A 826 10.13 -1.23 -12.32
C GLN A 826 11.65 -1.31 -12.38
N LEU A 827 12.31 -0.17 -12.55
CA LEU A 827 13.76 -0.05 -12.40
C LEU A 827 14.03 0.88 -11.23
N PHE A 828 14.60 0.34 -10.18
CA PHE A 828 14.94 1.09 -8.98
C PHE A 828 16.38 1.56 -9.02
N GLN A 829 16.62 2.80 -8.58
CA GLN A 829 17.93 3.36 -8.24
C GLN A 829 18.05 3.42 -6.72
N PRO A 830 18.60 2.41 -6.06
CA PRO A 830 18.76 2.42 -4.61
C PRO A 830 19.67 3.58 -4.17
N SER A 831 19.22 4.34 -3.15
CA SER A 831 20.02 5.42 -2.57
C SER A 831 21.06 4.86 -1.60
N VAL A 832 21.95 3.99 -2.05
CA VAL A 832 23.03 3.45 -1.22
C VAL A 832 24.23 4.39 -1.31
N THR A 833 24.79 4.76 -0.16
CA THR A 833 26.00 5.60 -0.13
C THR A 833 27.21 4.77 -0.58
N SER A 834 27.64 4.96 -1.81
CA SER A 834 28.76 4.20 -2.36
C SER A 834 30.12 4.82 -2.05
N ASN A 835 31.12 3.98 -1.91
CA ASN A 835 32.53 4.36 -1.96
C ASN A 835 33.00 4.31 -3.41
N ALA A 836 32.59 5.25 -4.23
CA ALA A 836 32.69 5.36 -5.69
C ALA A 836 34.09 5.21 -6.32
N GLN A 837 34.99 4.38 -5.83
CA GLN A 837 36.32 4.14 -6.41
C GLN A 837 36.61 2.69 -6.78
N MET A 838 35.75 1.74 -6.49
CA MET A 838 35.87 0.38 -6.99
C MET A 838 34.70 0.09 -7.90
N GLY A 839 34.95 -0.46 -9.08
CA GLY A 839 33.86 -0.84 -10.00
C GLY A 839 32.92 -1.84 -9.31
N VAL A 840 31.63 -1.57 -9.36
CA VAL A 840 30.59 -2.46 -8.82
C VAL A 840 30.63 -3.82 -9.52
N THR A 841 30.44 -4.89 -8.77
CA THR A 841 30.44 -6.26 -9.27
C THR A 841 29.19 -7.00 -8.84
N ALA A 842 28.66 -7.86 -9.69
CA ALA A 842 27.57 -8.74 -9.36
C ALA A 842 27.97 -10.19 -9.58
N ALA A 843 27.98 -10.96 -8.50
CA ALA A 843 28.30 -12.38 -8.55
C ALA A 843 27.16 -13.19 -9.19
N TRP A 844 25.92 -12.82 -8.88
CA TRP A 844 24.73 -13.52 -9.37
C TRP A 844 23.61 -12.52 -9.69
N PRO A 845 23.72 -11.73 -10.76
CA PRO A 845 22.87 -10.57 -11.00
C PRO A 845 21.42 -10.90 -11.39
N MET A 846 21.12 -12.13 -11.75
CA MET A 846 19.81 -12.54 -12.29
C MET A 846 19.50 -14.01 -12.02
N ALA A 847 18.27 -14.41 -12.26
CA ALA A 847 17.89 -15.83 -12.27
C ALA A 847 18.75 -16.62 -13.27
N GLY A 848 19.42 -17.67 -12.78
CA GLY A 848 20.32 -18.48 -13.59
C GLY A 848 21.78 -17.96 -13.61
N GLY A 849 22.11 -16.98 -12.80
CA GLY A 849 23.47 -16.40 -12.61
C GLY A 849 23.93 -15.59 -13.79
N ASP A 850 24.07 -16.20 -14.96
CA ASP A 850 24.42 -15.55 -16.22
C ASP A 850 23.33 -15.71 -17.29
N GLY A 851 23.41 -14.94 -18.36
CA GLY A 851 22.48 -15.02 -19.48
C GLY A 851 22.47 -16.38 -20.20
N GLY A 852 23.49 -17.22 -20.02
CA GLY A 852 23.58 -18.56 -20.64
C GLY A 852 22.77 -19.64 -19.93
N GLY A 853 22.19 -19.33 -18.77
CA GLY A 853 21.39 -20.27 -17.98
C GLY A 853 22.22 -21.38 -17.33
N LEU A 854 23.49 -21.10 -17.03
CA LEU A 854 24.45 -22.07 -16.48
C LEU A 854 24.23 -22.36 -15.01
N ASN A 855 23.61 -21.45 -14.26
CA ASN A 855 23.53 -21.50 -12.79
C ASN A 855 24.90 -21.83 -12.17
N ARG A 856 25.97 -21.18 -12.65
CA ARG A 856 27.34 -21.43 -12.26
C ARG A 856 27.99 -20.16 -11.78
N HIS A 857 28.66 -20.23 -10.65
CA HIS A 857 29.55 -19.18 -10.18
C HIS A 857 30.98 -19.69 -10.03
N ARG A 858 31.93 -18.88 -10.45
CA ARG A 858 33.36 -19.08 -10.21
C ARG A 858 33.98 -17.75 -9.84
N LEU A 859 34.65 -17.71 -8.70
CA LEU A 859 35.49 -16.57 -8.36
C LEU A 859 36.50 -16.35 -9.46
N ALA A 860 36.49 -15.21 -10.11
CA ALA A 860 37.55 -14.85 -11.06
C ALA A 860 38.86 -14.85 -10.26
N LEU A 861 39.78 -15.71 -10.60
CA LEU A 861 41.15 -15.64 -10.12
C LEU A 861 41.80 -14.38 -10.70
N ALA A 862 41.28 -13.21 -10.37
CA ALA A 862 42.04 -11.97 -10.49
C ALA A 862 43.15 -12.07 -9.44
N ALA A 863 44.37 -11.77 -9.85
CA ALA A 863 45.46 -11.49 -8.92
C ALA A 863 45.09 -10.27 -8.07
N GLN A 864 44.15 -10.44 -7.13
CA GLN A 864 43.83 -9.45 -6.12
C GLN A 864 44.92 -9.55 -5.07
N SER A 865 45.74 -8.51 -5.00
CA SER A 865 46.36 -8.20 -3.72
C SER A 865 45.22 -8.07 -2.71
N PRO A 866 45.24 -8.78 -1.56
CA PRO A 866 44.16 -8.71 -0.59
C PRO A 866 43.91 -7.24 -0.26
N THR A 867 42.71 -6.78 -0.52
CA THR A 867 42.28 -5.47 -0.07
C THR A 867 42.39 -5.50 1.45
N PRO A 868 43.05 -4.57 2.12
CA PRO A 868 43.21 -4.64 3.55
C PRO A 868 41.82 -4.59 4.15
N LYS A 869 41.38 -5.67 4.85
CA LYS A 869 40.16 -5.69 5.65
C LYS A 869 40.15 -4.46 6.56
N SER A 870 39.04 -3.75 6.60
CA SER A 870 38.91 -2.60 7.50
C SER A 870 39.32 -3.03 8.91
N LEU A 871 40.21 -2.28 9.54
CA LEU A 871 40.73 -2.58 10.87
C LEU A 871 39.64 -2.69 11.92
N LEU A 872 38.55 -1.97 11.71
CA LEU A 872 37.35 -1.94 12.53
C LEU A 872 36.12 -2.00 11.59
N PRO A 873 35.58 -3.18 11.30
CA PRO A 873 34.39 -3.32 10.48
C PRO A 873 33.22 -2.58 11.13
N THR A 874 32.61 -1.66 10.41
CA THR A 874 31.52 -0.82 10.95
C THR A 874 30.27 -1.64 11.27
N SER A 875 30.04 -2.74 10.56
CA SER A 875 28.94 -3.69 10.79
C SER A 875 29.05 -4.46 12.10
N SER A 876 30.27 -4.60 12.66
CA SER A 876 30.50 -5.31 13.92
C SER A 876 30.38 -4.43 15.16
N ALA A 877 30.15 -3.11 15.01
CA ALA A 877 30.15 -2.18 16.12
C ALA A 877 28.76 -1.72 16.51
N TYR A 878 28.37 -1.89 17.76
CA TYR A 878 27.10 -1.44 18.30
C TYR A 878 27.15 -1.13 19.80
N CYS A 879 26.15 -0.41 20.30
CA CYS A 879 25.98 -0.11 21.71
C CYS A 879 24.77 -0.82 22.29
N TYR A 880 24.90 -1.35 23.50
CA TYR A 880 23.78 -1.96 24.22
C TYR A 880 23.88 -1.80 25.76
N PRO A 881 22.73 -1.87 26.49
CA PRO A 881 21.39 -1.71 25.97
C PRO A 881 21.21 -0.35 25.29
N ASN A 882 20.31 -0.26 24.32
CA ASN A 882 19.99 1.01 23.64
C ASN A 882 18.48 1.07 23.34
N PRO A 883 17.68 1.87 24.08
CA PRO A 883 18.15 2.84 25.10
C PRO A 883 18.64 2.20 26.39
N VAL A 884 19.56 2.88 27.07
CA VAL A 884 19.95 2.61 28.44
C VAL A 884 18.88 3.18 29.36
N THR A 885 18.41 2.41 30.33
CA THR A 885 17.34 2.78 31.27
C THR A 885 17.88 2.98 32.67
N SER A 886 17.05 3.48 33.59
CA SER A 886 17.41 3.62 35.02
C SER A 886 17.71 2.30 35.73
N ALA A 887 17.39 1.16 35.12
CA ALA A 887 17.76 -0.16 35.64
C ALA A 887 19.19 -0.57 35.28
N ASP A 888 19.82 0.11 34.31
CA ASP A 888 21.15 -0.21 33.82
C ASP A 888 22.18 0.70 34.49
N THR A 889 23.30 0.14 34.91
CA THR A 889 24.41 0.89 35.51
C THR A 889 25.52 1.19 34.52
N ARG A 890 25.53 0.50 33.39
CA ARG A 890 26.53 0.61 32.32
C ARG A 890 25.91 0.49 30.96
N ALA A 891 26.55 1.12 29.99
CA ALA A 891 26.39 0.88 28.57
C ALA A 891 27.65 0.16 28.06
N HIS A 892 27.46 -0.71 27.08
CA HIS A 892 28.51 -1.49 26.46
C HIS A 892 28.68 -1.06 25.02
N VAL A 893 29.91 -0.86 24.57
CA VAL A 893 30.26 -0.61 23.18
C VAL A 893 31.05 -1.82 22.70
N ARG A 894 30.40 -2.61 21.81
CA ARG A 894 30.98 -3.85 21.30
C ARG A 894 31.40 -3.67 19.86
N PHE A 895 32.52 -4.26 19.46
CA PHE A 895 33.09 -4.17 18.13
C PHE A 895 34.12 -5.30 17.89
N GLN A 896 34.38 -5.61 16.61
CA GLN A 896 35.40 -6.56 16.19
C GLN A 896 36.63 -5.83 15.65
N LEU A 897 37.81 -6.40 15.84
CA LEU A 897 39.07 -5.96 15.23
C LEU A 897 39.62 -7.05 14.31
N THR A 898 40.03 -6.68 13.12
CA THR A 898 40.66 -7.60 12.16
C THR A 898 42.17 -7.74 12.36
N ALA A 899 42.84 -6.82 13.06
CA ALA A 899 44.23 -6.89 13.45
C ALA A 899 44.46 -6.21 14.80
N ASP A 900 45.60 -6.50 15.43
CA ASP A 900 45.98 -5.87 16.70
C ASP A 900 45.99 -4.34 16.57
N ALA A 901 45.25 -3.68 17.47
CA ALA A 901 45.07 -2.24 17.41
C ALA A 901 45.02 -1.55 18.76
N THR A 902 45.40 -0.30 18.79
CA THR A 902 45.08 0.59 19.91
C THR A 902 43.73 1.25 19.58
N VAL A 903 42.73 0.91 20.42
CA VAL A 903 41.36 1.43 20.26
C VAL A 903 41.13 2.56 21.26
N ARG A 904 40.53 3.65 20.79
CA ARG A 904 40.07 4.78 21.59
C ARG A 904 38.58 4.94 21.41
N LEU A 905 37.84 4.94 22.54
CA LEU A 905 36.41 5.27 22.58
C LEU A 905 36.26 6.66 23.20
N ASP A 906 35.78 7.62 22.43
CA ASP A 906 35.38 8.95 22.90
C ASP A 906 33.85 9.06 22.87
N ILE A 907 33.22 9.49 23.96
CA ILE A 907 31.79 9.67 24.09
C ILE A 907 31.46 11.17 24.15
N TYR A 908 30.53 11.61 23.33
CA TYR A 908 30.11 12.99 23.22
C TYR A 908 28.62 13.11 23.56
N ASP A 909 28.23 14.23 24.16
CA ASP A 909 26.83 14.59 24.35
C ASP A 909 26.21 15.16 23.05
N ALA A 910 24.93 15.50 23.10
CA ALA A 910 24.19 16.00 21.94
C ALA A 910 24.68 17.36 21.41
N ILE A 911 25.44 18.12 22.20
CA ILE A 911 26.04 19.38 21.76
C ILE A 911 27.49 19.23 21.31
N GLY A 912 28.01 17.99 21.25
CA GLY A 912 29.37 17.66 20.79
C GLY A 912 30.47 17.86 21.85
N GLN A 913 30.12 18.00 23.12
CA GLN A 913 31.08 18.03 24.19
C GLN A 913 31.49 16.60 24.56
N ARG A 914 32.79 16.32 24.58
CA ARG A 914 33.29 15.03 25.02
C ARG A 914 33.12 14.85 26.52
N VAL A 915 32.35 13.81 26.90
CA VAL A 915 31.98 13.52 28.28
C VAL A 915 32.80 12.38 28.88
N GLU A 916 33.34 11.46 28.06
CA GLU A 916 34.18 10.35 28.48
C GLU A 916 35.21 10.01 27.40
N SER A 917 36.34 9.39 27.78
CA SER A 917 37.35 8.90 26.87
C SER A 917 38.09 7.70 27.46
N MET A 918 38.10 6.61 26.73
CA MET A 918 38.77 5.35 27.10
C MET A 918 39.73 4.92 26.00
N GLN A 919 40.82 4.25 26.37
CA GLN A 919 41.77 3.71 25.42
C GLN A 919 42.27 2.34 25.89
N ALA A 920 42.31 1.38 24.96
CA ALA A 920 42.79 0.03 25.21
C ALA A 920 43.61 -0.47 24.00
N ARG A 921 44.58 -1.35 24.25
CA ARG A 921 45.23 -2.14 23.21
C ARG A 921 44.59 -3.53 23.16
N LEU A 922 44.07 -3.89 22.01
CA LEU A 922 43.24 -5.07 21.83
C LEU A 922 43.77 -5.91 20.66
N SER A 923 43.53 -7.24 20.75
CA SER A 923 44.01 -8.19 19.75
C SER A 923 43.12 -8.26 18.55
N GLY A 924 43.68 -8.48 17.34
CA GLY A 924 42.93 -8.75 16.15
C GLY A 924 42.29 -10.13 16.12
N GLY A 925 41.30 -10.31 15.27
CA GLY A 925 40.55 -11.55 15.08
C GLY A 925 39.58 -11.88 16.24
N ALA A 926 39.28 -10.89 17.10
CA ALA A 926 38.41 -11.08 18.26
C ALA A 926 37.38 -9.94 18.40
N GLU A 927 36.26 -10.27 18.98
CA GLU A 927 35.24 -9.31 19.41
C GLU A 927 35.67 -8.72 20.78
N HIS A 928 35.47 -7.41 20.94
CA HIS A 928 35.83 -6.65 22.11
C HIS A 928 34.67 -5.81 22.62
N GLU A 929 34.73 -5.53 23.93
CA GLU A 929 33.72 -4.72 24.59
C GLU A 929 34.40 -3.68 25.51
N LEU A 930 33.93 -2.45 25.42
CA LEU A 930 34.31 -1.36 26.33
C LEU A 930 33.09 -0.89 27.11
N ASP A 931 33.22 -0.85 28.41
CA ASP A 931 32.14 -0.50 29.34
C ASP A 931 32.14 0.97 29.70
N TRP A 932 31.04 1.64 29.53
CA TRP A 932 30.81 3.00 30.00
C TRP A 932 29.87 3.02 31.21
N ALA A 933 30.35 3.52 32.34
CA ALA A 933 29.52 3.72 33.52
C ALA A 933 28.65 4.98 33.34
N ILE A 934 27.35 4.82 33.42
CA ILE A 934 26.40 5.86 33.01
C ILE A 934 25.68 6.58 34.16
N ALA A 935 25.89 6.14 35.41
CA ALA A 935 25.17 6.60 36.59
C ALA A 935 25.20 8.14 36.82
N ASP A 936 26.26 8.80 36.36
CA ASP A 936 26.47 10.23 36.57
C ASP A 936 26.09 11.09 35.35
N TYR A 937 25.48 10.48 34.31
CA TYR A 937 25.16 11.17 33.05
C TYR A 937 23.66 11.36 32.91
N ALA A 938 23.24 12.53 32.39
CA ALA A 938 21.84 12.87 32.19
C ALA A 938 21.17 12.09 31.05
N SER A 939 19.84 11.98 31.10
CA SER A 939 19.05 11.47 29.97
C SER A 939 19.33 12.29 28.71
N GLY A 940 19.55 11.64 27.60
CA GLY A 940 19.89 12.29 26.33
C GLY A 940 20.45 11.34 25.29
N LEU A 941 20.76 11.88 24.10
CA LEU A 941 21.46 11.17 23.04
C LEU A 941 22.96 11.39 23.18
N TYR A 942 23.72 10.32 23.11
CA TYR A 942 25.18 10.31 23.14
C TYR A 942 25.74 9.71 21.85
N LEU A 943 26.89 10.20 21.40
CA LEU A 943 27.63 9.70 20.26
C LEU A 943 28.90 9.00 20.77
N CYS A 944 29.01 7.70 20.53
CA CYS A 944 30.17 6.87 20.90
C CYS A 944 31.07 6.71 19.67
N ARG A 945 32.20 7.36 19.65
CA ARG A 945 33.17 7.29 18.56
C ARG A 945 34.28 6.31 18.92
N VAL A 946 34.36 5.19 18.19
CA VAL A 946 35.41 4.19 18.31
C VAL A 946 36.43 4.45 17.21
N GLU A 947 37.68 4.68 17.58
CA GLU A 947 38.81 4.84 16.68
C GLU A 947 39.83 3.73 16.94
N ALA A 948 40.14 2.92 15.92
CA ALA A 948 41.16 1.88 15.99
C ALA A 948 42.39 2.29 15.15
N ARG A 949 43.62 2.07 15.70
CA ARG A 949 44.88 2.29 15.03
C ARG A 949 45.80 1.08 15.18
N SER A 950 46.14 0.45 14.08
CA SER A 950 47.11 -0.65 14.08
C SER A 950 48.56 -0.17 14.10
N ASP A 951 49.47 -1.02 14.55
CA ASP A 951 50.91 -0.74 14.54
C ASP A 951 51.46 -0.63 13.08
N ALA A 952 50.74 -1.24 12.11
CA ALA A 952 51.10 -1.16 10.69
C ALA A 952 50.64 0.15 10.00
N GLY A 953 50.03 1.09 10.78
CA GLY A 953 49.60 2.40 10.28
C GLY A 953 48.16 2.47 9.80
N GLY A 954 47.40 1.37 9.83
CA GLY A 954 45.95 1.35 9.52
C GLY A 954 45.17 2.15 10.55
N ARG A 955 44.16 2.89 10.07
CA ARG A 955 43.23 3.63 10.95
C ARG A 955 41.79 3.40 10.46
N SER A 956 40.92 3.05 11.35
CA SER A 956 39.47 2.96 11.11
C SER A 956 38.71 3.63 12.25
N GLU A 957 37.55 4.17 11.96
CA GLU A 957 36.69 4.78 12.97
C GLU A 957 35.20 4.53 12.66
N VAL A 958 34.40 4.39 13.71
CA VAL A 958 32.94 4.29 13.65
C VAL A 958 32.32 5.17 14.72
N THR A 959 31.18 5.78 14.43
CA THR A 959 30.42 6.57 15.38
C THR A 959 29.03 5.95 15.57
N LEU A 960 28.75 5.54 16.80
CA LEU A 960 27.51 4.89 17.20
C LEU A 960 26.62 5.84 17.99
N ARG A 961 25.33 5.61 18.01
CA ARG A 961 24.35 6.41 18.75
C ARG A 961 23.86 5.62 19.95
N LEU A 962 23.81 6.24 21.10
CA LEU A 962 23.30 5.66 22.33
C LEU A 962 22.31 6.59 22.99
N ALA A 963 21.10 6.13 23.23
CA ALA A 963 20.09 6.86 23.98
C ALA A 963 20.18 6.46 25.46
N VAL A 964 20.20 7.44 26.36
CA VAL A 964 20.13 7.26 27.80
C VAL A 964 18.81 7.84 28.31
N SER A 965 18.02 7.02 29.00
CA SER A 965 16.72 7.39 29.60
C SER A 965 16.74 6.99 31.08
N GLN A 966 17.23 7.86 31.94
CA GLN A 966 17.30 7.67 33.39
C GLN A 966 16.15 8.38 34.12
#